data_668f73ef36135b2bacb3a143a79df4ee
#
_entry.id   668f73ef36135b2bacb3a143a79df4ee
#
_cell.length_a   1.000
_cell.length_b   1.000
_cell.length_c   1.000
_cell.angle_alpha   90.00
_cell.angle_beta   90.00
_cell.angle_gamma   90.00
#
_symmetry.space_group_name_H-M   'P 1'
#
loop_
_entity.id
_entity.type
_entity.pdbx_description
1 polymer ?
#
loop_
_entity_poly.entity_id
_entity_poly.type
_entity_poly.pdbx_seq_one_letter_code
_entity_poly.pdbx_strand_id
1 'polypeptide(L)'
;MPTYHSASGSVAEDLFIELFSETFGAEKAGYLYSQYHFYDIYQNSRYADFMLENGAHRVAIEIDDETSHNKSLVASNKFYDDLLKQNSMVHLGWDVYRWAVRQMQIQPEAVKDELRVFLGSHPQFKEIEDYLPQQRGKALDGVSLELKEHQKAALNALRTMRANRETIALLYHATGTGKTVTAVMDARSCGGRVLFLAHTQELINQATETFRKLWPSVTVGRYMETMKQPNAHVVCGSIQSIALHLDQFKDNDFDYLIVDEAHHAAADTYQKVLAYFKPSFTLGLTATPERTDDNKVILDIFKNTAHKLDIQTAVEIGELVPIRCIRIHTNIDLTKIRFNSIQYNIRDLESKIYVPERNRLIVDTWLQYVRNKRTVVFCASVKHAEQIAELFREAGIHAASVSGSMKQSERKEFQDRFVDREIQVLCACDLLNEGWDCPEIEVLFMARPTMSKVLYTQQLGRGMRLYEGKESLMVFDFVDNASQYNMPQSLHRLFKLKEYKPGQLAVAPGEQKAAEAELYAKGEKPEALIDWPVDATDYELVDIFNWQEEAEGMISQMEFVRRVDVQTETIERYVREGKLVPDLVVPMSEHRTFKYFKEESLQKYAVQYGWKIINDSNRKDMFMDMIRQMDMSYSYKPVLMKAIMLYADEKGRIKLDDVVAYFRSYYEGRRAAGLPVEKKNSIFAKGGYTDKEAERNILSNPFKRFEDMQMLRHTKTLGIVQVDEAVWKHLSKEGKAEIVKISDEKLTQYFSRIK
;
A
#
# COMPACT_ATOMS: atom_id res chain seq x y z
N MET A 1 20.89 23.52 -3.29
CA MET A 1 21.11 24.27 -2.06
C MET A 1 20.59 23.40 -0.91
N PRO A 2 21.31 23.29 0.21
CA PRO A 2 20.81 22.48 1.32
C PRO A 2 19.57 23.12 1.89
N THR A 3 18.45 22.44 1.86
CA THR A 3 17.23 22.81 2.53
C THR A 3 17.17 22.08 3.85
N TYR A 4 16.95 22.82 4.91
CA TYR A 4 16.79 22.27 6.24
C TYR A 4 15.30 21.99 6.50
N HIS A 5 15.01 20.87 7.15
CA HIS A 5 13.67 20.48 7.53
C HIS A 5 13.61 20.19 9.02
N SER A 6 12.43 20.42 9.63
CA SER A 6 12.18 20.09 11.02
C SER A 6 12.36 18.59 11.30
N ALA A 7 13.02 18.25 12.40
CA ALA A 7 13.19 16.88 12.86
C ALA A 7 11.87 16.26 13.38
N SER A 8 10.94 17.08 13.89
CA SER A 8 9.61 16.64 14.35
C SER A 8 8.65 16.33 13.20
N GLY A 9 8.95 16.83 12.00
CA GLY A 9 8.03 16.80 10.87
C GLY A 9 6.79 17.69 11.05
N SER A 10 6.83 18.64 11.96
CA SER A 10 5.77 19.60 12.22
C SER A 10 5.63 20.59 11.06
N VAL A 11 4.40 20.76 10.54
CA VAL A 11 4.08 21.75 9.50
C VAL A 11 4.36 23.18 10.00
N ALA A 12 4.12 23.42 11.28
CA ALA A 12 4.36 24.69 11.91
C ALA A 12 5.85 25.05 11.95
N GLU A 13 6.68 24.06 12.28
CA GLU A 13 8.13 24.20 12.27
C GLU A 13 8.68 24.33 10.85
N ASP A 14 8.16 23.57 9.88
CA ASP A 14 8.54 23.70 8.48
C ASP A 14 8.21 25.11 7.92
N LEU A 15 7.05 25.68 8.30
CA LEU A 15 6.67 27.05 7.94
C LEU A 15 7.65 28.07 8.55
N PHE A 16 8.06 27.87 9.80
CA PHE A 16 9.07 28.74 10.43
C PHE A 16 10.41 28.68 9.67
N ILE A 17 10.88 27.49 9.30
CA ILE A 17 12.10 27.29 8.51
C ILE A 17 12.00 28.01 7.15
N GLU A 18 10.84 27.98 6.51
CA GLU A 18 10.58 28.68 5.25
C GLU A 18 10.75 30.20 5.45
N LEU A 19 10.07 30.79 6.44
CA LEU A 19 10.18 32.23 6.75
C LEU A 19 11.60 32.63 7.18
N PHE A 20 12.28 31.79 7.95
CA PHE A 20 13.66 31.99 8.34
C PHE A 20 14.59 31.97 7.11
N SER A 21 14.39 31.01 6.20
CA SER A 21 15.14 30.85 4.96
C SER A 21 14.93 32.03 3.99
N GLU A 22 13.70 32.52 3.91
CA GLU A 22 13.37 33.71 3.11
C GLU A 22 13.99 35.00 3.69
N THR A 23 14.18 35.03 5.03
CA THR A 23 14.71 36.19 5.73
C THR A 23 16.23 36.27 5.68
N PHE A 24 16.91 35.14 5.84
CA PHE A 24 18.37 35.06 6.04
C PHE A 24 19.12 34.29 4.95
N GLY A 25 18.40 33.62 4.07
CA GLY A 25 18.96 32.71 3.08
C GLY A 25 18.79 31.23 3.47
N ALA A 26 18.50 30.37 2.46
CA ALA A 26 18.21 28.95 2.67
C ALA A 26 19.39 28.18 3.28
N GLU A 27 20.61 28.58 2.98
CA GLU A 27 21.83 28.00 3.56
C GLU A 27 21.91 28.23 5.08
N LYS A 28 21.33 29.32 5.59
CA LYS A 28 21.37 29.69 7.00
C LYS A 28 20.35 28.93 7.84
N ALA A 29 19.30 28.38 7.22
CA ALA A 29 18.40 27.47 7.93
C ALA A 29 19.11 26.23 8.52
N GLY A 30 20.27 25.89 7.97
CA GLY A 30 21.15 24.86 8.52
C GLY A 30 21.69 25.13 9.93
N TYR A 31 21.59 26.36 10.44
CA TYR A 31 21.99 26.71 11.83
C TYR A 31 20.92 26.36 12.86
N LEU A 32 19.66 26.16 12.45
CA LEU A 32 18.56 25.80 13.33
C LEU A 32 18.68 24.33 13.74
N TYR A 33 18.93 24.07 15.03
CA TYR A 33 18.81 22.73 15.61
C TYR A 33 17.35 22.47 15.94
N SER A 34 16.70 21.62 15.14
CA SER A 34 15.33 21.21 15.41
C SER A 34 15.27 20.17 16.51
N GLN A 35 14.27 20.30 17.40
CA GLN A 35 14.02 19.38 18.51
C GLN A 35 15.25 19.22 19.44
N TYR A 36 15.73 20.36 19.92
CA TYR A 36 16.90 20.38 20.79
C TYR A 36 16.57 19.83 22.18
N HIS A 37 17.19 18.73 22.54
CA HIS A 37 16.95 18.04 23.83
C HIS A 37 17.61 18.76 25.02
N PHE A 38 16.87 18.90 26.11
CA PHE A 38 17.41 19.39 27.40
C PHE A 38 16.62 18.79 28.58
N TYR A 39 17.10 19.02 29.80
CA TYR A 39 16.40 18.62 31.00
C TYR A 39 15.86 19.86 31.72
N ASP A 40 14.61 19.78 32.20
CA ASP A 40 14.03 20.81 33.06
C ASP A 40 14.65 20.75 34.50
N ILE A 41 14.24 21.69 35.34
CA ILE A 41 14.76 21.77 36.74
C ILE A 41 14.44 20.51 37.59
N TYR A 42 13.49 19.68 37.15
CA TYR A 42 13.11 18.42 37.78
C TYR A 42 13.72 17.20 37.09
N GLN A 43 14.67 17.40 36.18
CA GLN A 43 15.33 16.36 35.39
C GLN A 43 14.38 15.61 34.42
N ASN A 44 13.22 16.20 34.05
CA ASN A 44 12.40 15.65 33.00
C ASN A 44 12.97 16.02 31.63
N SER A 45 12.88 15.09 30.67
CA SER A 45 13.31 15.28 29.29
C SER A 45 12.39 16.29 28.58
N ARG A 46 12.98 17.29 27.93
CA ARG A 46 12.30 18.38 27.22
C ARG A 46 12.95 18.61 25.86
N TYR A 47 12.20 19.21 24.96
CA TYR A 47 12.70 19.57 23.62
C TYR A 47 12.29 21.01 23.32
N ALA A 48 13.25 21.83 22.88
CA ALA A 48 12.97 23.11 22.24
C ALA A 48 12.73 22.87 20.73
N ASP A 49 11.78 23.56 20.12
CA ASP A 49 11.47 23.35 18.71
C ASP A 49 12.67 23.65 17.83
N PHE A 50 13.35 24.75 18.08
CA PHE A 50 14.64 25.05 17.48
C PHE A 50 15.61 25.66 18.48
N MET A 51 16.90 25.45 18.24
CA MET A 51 18.00 26.06 18.94
C MET A 51 18.99 26.68 17.98
N LEU A 52 19.42 27.89 18.27
CA LEU A 52 20.61 28.52 17.68
C LEU A 52 21.71 28.55 18.74
N GLU A 53 22.88 28.00 18.41
CA GLU A 53 24.03 27.99 19.32
C GLU A 53 25.20 28.78 18.79
N ASN A 54 25.80 29.59 19.64
CA ASN A 54 27.09 30.25 19.45
C ASN A 54 28.00 30.08 20.67
N GLY A 55 28.78 29.05 20.66
CA GLY A 55 29.65 28.74 21.81
C GLY A 55 28.87 28.58 23.09
N ALA A 56 28.97 29.58 23.99
CA ALA A 56 28.30 29.57 25.30
C ALA A 56 26.84 30.10 25.21
N HIS A 57 26.47 30.78 24.14
CA HIS A 57 25.16 31.42 24.01
C HIS A 57 24.19 30.55 23.23
N ARG A 58 22.95 30.52 23.70
CA ARG A 58 21.86 29.72 23.13
C ARG A 58 20.59 30.53 23.02
N VAL A 59 19.96 30.44 21.87
CA VAL A 59 18.64 31.02 21.63
C VAL A 59 17.69 29.87 21.30
N ALA A 60 16.74 29.64 22.20
CA ALA A 60 15.65 28.70 21.98
C ALA A 60 14.51 29.39 21.23
N ILE A 61 13.95 28.74 20.24
CA ILE A 61 12.81 29.20 19.46
C ILE A 61 11.69 28.18 19.65
N GLU A 62 10.52 28.68 20.04
CA GLU A 62 9.31 27.90 20.25
C GLU A 62 8.23 28.31 19.24
N ILE A 63 7.56 27.35 18.66
CA ILE A 63 6.49 27.58 17.69
C ILE A 63 5.17 27.17 18.32
N ASP A 64 4.34 28.17 18.63
CA ASP A 64 3.12 27.99 19.38
C ASP A 64 1.89 27.81 18.47
N ASP A 65 1.19 26.70 18.64
CA ASP A 65 -0.18 26.56 18.10
C ASP A 65 -1.17 27.21 19.08
N GLU A 66 -2.04 28.08 18.58
CA GLU A 66 -3.07 28.78 19.38
C GLU A 66 -4.00 27.81 20.14
N THR A 67 -4.17 26.61 19.63
CA THR A 67 -4.98 25.58 20.30
C THR A 67 -4.31 25.04 21.55
N SER A 68 -3.00 25.15 21.66
CA SER A 68 -2.20 24.63 22.78
C SER A 68 -1.94 25.66 23.89
N HIS A 69 -2.12 26.98 23.64
CA HIS A 69 -1.78 28.05 24.58
C HIS A 69 -2.93 28.95 24.99
N ASN A 70 -4.16 28.72 24.51
CA ASN A 70 -5.33 29.50 24.90
C ASN A 70 -5.83 29.04 26.27
N LYS A 71 -5.68 29.89 27.31
CA LYS A 71 -6.11 29.63 28.71
C LYS A 71 -7.56 29.12 28.85
N SER A 72 -8.43 29.42 27.90
CA SER A 72 -9.83 28.97 27.90
C SER A 72 -10.03 27.61 27.24
N LEU A 73 -9.03 27.06 26.52
CA LEU A 73 -9.11 25.83 25.74
C LEU A 73 -8.15 24.74 26.23
N VAL A 74 -7.14 25.08 27.03
CA VAL A 74 -6.09 24.16 27.50
C VAL A 74 -6.32 23.80 28.97
N ALA A 75 -6.18 22.53 29.31
CA ALA A 75 -6.19 22.08 30.69
C ALA A 75 -5.07 22.80 31.50
N SER A 76 -5.39 23.25 32.71
CA SER A 76 -4.48 24.05 33.54
C SER A 76 -3.09 23.42 33.69
N ASN A 77 -2.99 22.09 33.71
CA ASN A 77 -1.76 21.35 33.83
C ASN A 77 -0.80 21.55 32.65
N LYS A 78 -1.33 21.62 31.41
CA LYS A 78 -0.49 21.82 30.21
C LYS A 78 0.09 23.24 30.18
N PHE A 79 -0.72 24.21 30.56
CA PHE A 79 -0.23 25.61 30.66
C PHE A 79 0.90 25.77 31.67
N TYR A 80 0.80 25.10 32.85
CA TYR A 80 1.87 25.12 33.85
C TYR A 80 3.11 24.37 33.37
N ASP A 81 2.95 23.30 32.60
CA ASP A 81 4.03 22.53 32.02
C ASP A 81 4.83 23.33 30.99
N ASP A 82 4.13 24.08 30.11
CA ASP A 82 4.74 24.99 29.13
C ASP A 82 5.51 26.13 29.82
N LEU A 83 4.96 26.68 30.91
CA LEU A 83 5.67 27.68 31.72
C LEU A 83 6.90 27.09 32.38
N LEU A 84 6.84 25.86 32.89
CA LEU A 84 7.99 25.18 33.47
C LEU A 84 9.09 24.94 32.43
N LYS A 85 8.71 24.51 31.23
CA LYS A 85 9.61 24.34 30.08
C LYS A 85 10.35 25.65 29.78
N GLN A 86 9.62 26.74 29.62
CA GLN A 86 10.18 28.07 29.32
C GLN A 86 11.08 28.58 30.46
N ASN A 87 10.60 28.49 31.70
CA ASN A 87 11.38 28.92 32.86
C ASN A 87 12.67 28.11 33.01
N SER A 88 12.66 26.83 32.66
CA SER A 88 13.85 26.00 32.70
C SER A 88 14.89 26.42 31.65
N MET A 89 14.45 26.77 30.42
CA MET A 89 15.33 27.32 29.38
C MET A 89 15.95 28.66 29.81
N VAL A 90 15.14 29.56 30.38
CA VAL A 90 15.64 30.84 30.93
C VAL A 90 16.60 30.62 32.08
N HIS A 91 16.32 29.67 32.99
CA HIS A 91 17.23 29.31 34.11
C HIS A 91 18.57 28.77 33.60
N LEU A 92 18.58 28.06 32.48
CA LEU A 92 19.80 27.61 31.81
C LEU A 92 20.59 28.73 31.12
N GLY A 93 20.10 29.97 31.19
CA GLY A 93 20.75 31.12 30.58
C GLY A 93 20.50 31.28 29.09
N TRP A 94 19.42 30.71 28.57
CA TRP A 94 19.08 30.77 27.19
C TRP A 94 18.11 31.95 26.92
N ASP A 95 18.29 32.63 25.78
CA ASP A 95 17.27 33.55 25.26
C ASP A 95 16.14 32.73 24.60
N VAL A 96 14.89 33.11 24.86
CA VAL A 96 13.72 32.37 24.35
C VAL A 96 12.84 33.29 23.55
N TYR A 97 12.63 32.97 22.27
CA TYR A 97 11.69 33.65 21.37
C TYR A 97 10.58 32.72 20.97
N ARG A 98 9.37 33.27 20.78
CA ARG A 98 8.18 32.48 20.48
C ARG A 98 7.40 33.12 19.37
N TRP A 99 6.92 32.30 18.39
CA TRP A 99 6.06 32.71 17.30
C TRP A 99 4.82 31.84 17.20
N ALA A 100 3.64 32.46 17.06
CA ALA A 100 2.40 31.73 16.86
C ALA A 100 2.24 31.29 15.41
N VAL A 101 1.78 30.04 15.19
CA VAL A 101 1.55 29.49 13.85
C VAL A 101 0.62 30.39 13.04
N ARG A 102 -0.44 30.91 13.65
CA ARG A 102 -1.41 31.79 12.98
C ARG A 102 -0.79 33.12 12.58
N GLN A 103 0.11 33.68 13.39
CA GLN A 103 0.85 34.88 13.02
C GLN A 103 1.70 34.64 11.77
N MET A 104 2.43 33.53 11.74
CA MET A 104 3.26 33.13 10.59
C MET A 104 2.43 32.94 9.31
N GLN A 105 1.19 32.41 9.43
CA GLN A 105 0.30 32.22 8.29
C GLN A 105 -0.36 33.51 7.78
N ILE A 106 -0.78 34.41 8.69
CA ILE A 106 -1.58 35.58 8.33
C ILE A 106 -0.71 36.83 8.09
N GLN A 107 0.44 36.92 8.79
CA GLN A 107 1.34 38.06 8.77
C GLN A 107 2.80 37.66 8.53
N PRO A 108 3.11 36.90 7.47
CA PRO A 108 4.46 36.39 7.23
C PRO A 108 5.52 37.51 7.13
N GLU A 109 5.19 38.66 6.52
CA GLU A 109 6.15 39.77 6.42
C GLU A 109 6.46 40.39 7.79
N ALA A 110 5.47 40.53 8.68
CA ALA A 110 5.72 40.99 10.04
C ALA A 110 6.64 40.03 10.81
N VAL A 111 6.45 38.72 10.64
CA VAL A 111 7.32 37.72 11.25
C VAL A 111 8.76 37.81 10.69
N LYS A 112 8.93 38.02 9.39
CA LYS A 112 10.26 38.26 8.82
C LYS A 112 10.94 39.51 9.35
N ASP A 113 10.19 40.57 9.59
CA ASP A 113 10.71 41.80 10.21
C ASP A 113 11.09 41.56 11.67
N GLU A 114 10.29 40.81 12.43
CA GLU A 114 10.61 40.38 13.80
C GLU A 114 11.87 39.48 13.82
N LEU A 115 12.02 38.55 12.88
CA LEU A 115 13.22 37.73 12.75
C LEU A 115 14.47 38.58 12.51
N ARG A 116 14.38 39.57 11.60
CA ARG A 116 15.50 40.52 11.36
C ARG A 116 15.89 41.29 12.63
N VAL A 117 14.91 41.72 13.41
CA VAL A 117 15.16 42.46 14.65
C VAL A 117 15.66 41.57 15.76
N PHE A 118 14.96 40.46 16.05
CA PHE A 118 15.27 39.64 17.24
C PHE A 118 16.48 38.73 17.00
N LEU A 119 16.65 38.18 15.81
CA LEU A 119 17.75 37.27 15.50
C LEU A 119 18.86 37.99 14.69
N GLY A 120 18.51 38.74 13.64
CA GLY A 120 19.49 39.42 12.79
C GLY A 120 20.23 40.57 13.49
N SER A 121 19.61 41.25 14.47
CA SER A 121 20.24 42.30 15.29
C SER A 121 20.72 41.80 16.65
N HIS A 122 20.56 40.52 16.94
CA HIS A 122 20.97 39.94 18.23
C HIS A 122 22.47 40.13 18.43
N PRO A 123 22.91 40.66 19.61
CA PRO A 123 24.34 41.02 19.82
C PRO A 123 25.32 39.90 19.56
N GLN A 124 24.86 38.65 19.68
CA GLN A 124 25.67 37.45 19.57
C GLN A 124 25.47 36.70 18.27
N PHE A 125 24.52 37.13 17.43
CA PHE A 125 24.23 36.55 16.11
C PHE A 125 24.35 37.59 14.99
N LYS A 126 25.03 38.71 15.24
CA LYS A 126 25.23 39.80 14.25
C LYS A 126 25.86 39.33 12.95
N GLU A 127 26.62 38.23 13.01
CA GLU A 127 27.31 37.64 11.89
C GLU A 127 26.96 36.15 11.86
N ILE A 128 25.71 35.81 11.49
CA ILE A 128 25.29 34.42 11.33
C ILE A 128 26.24 33.63 10.39
N GLU A 129 26.98 34.30 9.52
CA GLU A 129 28.00 33.71 8.67
C GLU A 129 29.16 33.11 9.44
N ASP A 130 29.53 33.68 10.59
CA ASP A 130 30.65 33.21 11.44
C ASP A 130 30.23 32.12 12.44
N TYR A 131 28.93 31.80 12.52
CA TYR A 131 28.37 30.84 13.48
C TYR A 131 28.09 29.47 12.90
N LEU A 132 28.71 29.10 11.80
CA LEU A 132 28.68 27.70 11.38
C LEU A 132 29.33 26.86 12.49
N PRO A 133 28.58 25.99 13.15
CA PRO A 133 29.20 25.02 14.04
C PRO A 133 30.18 24.22 13.16
N GLN A 134 31.49 24.44 13.37
CA GLN A 134 32.54 23.67 12.67
C GLN A 134 32.39 22.16 12.85
N GLN A 135 31.52 21.74 13.78
CA GLN A 135 31.19 20.34 14.00
C GLN A 135 30.04 19.81 13.14
N ARG A 136 29.25 20.67 12.47
CA ARG A 136 28.14 20.17 11.63
C ARG A 136 28.59 19.58 10.30
N GLY A 137 29.66 20.06 9.74
CA GLY A 137 30.27 19.40 8.56
C GLY A 137 30.70 17.96 8.86
N LYS A 138 31.00 17.63 10.12
CA LYS A 138 31.31 16.25 10.52
C LYS A 138 30.08 15.42 10.91
N ALA A 139 28.99 16.04 11.34
CA ALA A 139 27.79 15.30 11.75
C ALA A 139 26.84 15.01 10.56
N LEU A 140 26.82 15.83 9.52
CA LEU A 140 26.02 15.62 8.31
C LEU A 140 26.78 14.90 7.20
N ASP A 141 28.11 15.06 7.12
CA ASP A 141 28.96 14.25 6.22
C ASP A 141 29.40 12.91 6.85
N GLY A 142 29.08 12.67 8.13
CA GLY A 142 29.59 11.54 8.89
C GLY A 142 28.65 10.35 9.07
N VAL A 143 27.44 10.36 8.57
CA VAL A 143 26.69 9.12 8.39
C VAL A 143 26.98 8.65 6.95
N SER A 144 28.18 8.11 6.73
CA SER A 144 28.36 7.12 5.67
C SER A 144 27.45 5.97 6.06
N LEU A 145 26.20 6.01 5.58
CA LEU A 145 25.31 4.86 5.68
C LEU A 145 26.03 3.73 4.95
N GLU A 146 26.65 2.83 5.72
CA GLU A 146 27.27 1.66 5.13
C GLU A 146 26.13 0.78 4.60
N LEU A 147 25.95 0.85 3.29
CA LEU A 147 24.94 0.04 2.62
C LEU A 147 25.27 -1.43 2.82
N LYS A 148 24.29 -2.19 3.19
CA LYS A 148 24.36 -3.64 3.35
C LYS A 148 24.60 -4.30 1.99
N GLU A 149 25.21 -5.49 1.96
CA GLU A 149 25.59 -6.15 0.71
C GLU A 149 24.40 -6.37 -0.25
N HIS A 150 23.25 -6.79 0.30
CA HIS A 150 22.04 -6.95 -0.50
C HIS A 150 21.51 -5.63 -1.08
N GLN A 151 21.71 -4.50 -0.38
CA GLN A 151 21.33 -3.17 -0.89
C GLN A 151 22.29 -2.75 -2.03
N LYS A 152 23.59 -2.99 -1.89
CA LYS A 152 24.59 -2.75 -2.95
C LYS A 152 24.26 -3.59 -4.19
N ALA A 153 23.93 -4.88 -4.00
CA ALA A 153 23.54 -5.78 -5.09
C ALA A 153 22.27 -5.27 -5.81
N ALA A 154 21.25 -4.85 -5.04
CA ALA A 154 20.03 -4.27 -5.60
C ALA A 154 20.28 -2.98 -6.41
N LEU A 155 21.10 -2.06 -5.89
CA LEU A 155 21.46 -0.84 -6.60
C LEU A 155 22.22 -1.13 -7.90
N ASN A 156 23.11 -2.11 -7.90
CA ASN A 156 23.83 -2.52 -9.11
C ASN A 156 22.87 -3.14 -10.14
N ALA A 157 21.93 -3.96 -9.71
CA ALA A 157 20.91 -4.52 -10.60
C ALA A 157 20.03 -3.42 -11.23
N LEU A 158 19.56 -2.45 -10.43
CA LEU A 158 18.78 -1.31 -10.93
C LEU A 158 19.56 -0.46 -11.95
N ARG A 159 20.85 -0.22 -11.70
CA ARG A 159 21.74 0.47 -12.68
C ARG A 159 21.87 -0.30 -13.98
N THR A 160 22.03 -1.61 -13.91
CA THR A 160 22.13 -2.49 -15.09
C THR A 160 20.83 -2.45 -15.90
N MET A 161 19.67 -2.51 -15.25
CA MET A 161 18.38 -2.44 -15.94
C MET A 161 18.21 -1.11 -16.68
N ARG A 162 18.55 0.02 -16.06
CA ARG A 162 18.51 1.34 -16.74
C ARG A 162 19.51 1.42 -17.91
N ALA A 163 20.70 0.84 -17.77
CA ALA A 163 21.67 0.76 -18.87
C ALA A 163 21.11 -0.04 -20.07
N ASN A 164 20.28 -1.05 -19.79
CA ASN A 164 19.55 -1.83 -20.79
C ASN A 164 18.26 -1.13 -21.31
N ARG A 165 18.05 0.14 -20.93
CA ARG A 165 16.88 0.97 -21.31
C ARG A 165 15.54 0.45 -20.76
N GLU A 166 15.57 -0.30 -19.68
CA GLU A 166 14.36 -0.64 -18.97
C GLU A 166 13.88 0.57 -18.16
N THR A 167 12.58 0.83 -18.19
CA THR A 167 11.97 2.03 -17.59
C THR A 167 11.13 1.69 -16.34
N ILE A 168 10.99 0.39 -16.02
CA ILE A 168 10.18 -0.07 -14.91
C ILE A 168 10.81 -1.31 -14.29
N ALA A 169 10.85 -1.35 -12.95
CA ALA A 169 11.39 -2.48 -12.19
C ALA A 169 10.66 -2.69 -10.86
N LEU A 170 10.74 -3.91 -10.33
CA LEU A 170 10.28 -4.29 -9.01
C LEU A 170 11.46 -4.63 -8.11
N LEU A 171 11.46 -4.09 -6.88
CA LEU A 171 12.34 -4.51 -5.80
C LEU A 171 11.53 -5.37 -4.83
N TYR A 172 11.78 -6.67 -4.84
CA TYR A 172 11.15 -7.62 -3.95
C TYR A 172 12.06 -7.90 -2.75
N HIS A 173 11.82 -7.25 -1.64
CA HIS A 173 12.58 -7.44 -0.40
C HIS A 173 11.65 -7.64 0.78
N ALA A 174 12.01 -8.55 1.68
CA ALA A 174 11.28 -8.80 2.92
C ALA A 174 11.11 -7.50 3.75
N THR A 175 10.05 -7.41 4.54
CA THR A 175 9.83 -6.27 5.45
C THR A 175 10.98 -6.16 6.45
N GLY A 176 11.46 -4.96 6.71
CA GLY A 176 12.55 -4.71 7.67
C GLY A 176 13.96 -4.76 7.09
N THR A 177 14.15 -5.10 5.80
CA THR A 177 15.48 -5.16 5.15
C THR A 177 15.94 -3.83 4.53
N GLY A 178 15.18 -2.73 4.69
CA GLY A 178 15.57 -1.41 4.23
C GLY A 178 15.23 -1.10 2.76
N LYS A 179 14.10 -1.58 2.24
CA LYS A 179 13.58 -1.28 0.88
C LYS A 179 13.61 0.22 0.56
N THR A 180 13.03 1.03 1.44
CA THR A 180 12.93 2.48 1.27
C THR A 180 14.31 3.14 1.19
N VAL A 181 15.27 2.69 2.01
CA VAL A 181 16.66 3.15 1.97
C VAL A 181 17.29 2.86 0.60
N THR A 182 17.12 1.65 0.09
CA THR A 182 17.62 1.27 -1.24
C THR A 182 17.01 2.13 -2.34
N ALA A 183 15.68 2.37 -2.29
CA ALA A 183 14.98 3.19 -3.27
C ALA A 183 15.44 4.68 -3.24
N VAL A 184 15.63 5.24 -2.04
CA VAL A 184 16.12 6.61 -1.88
C VAL A 184 17.55 6.74 -2.44
N MET A 185 18.42 5.77 -2.15
CA MET A 185 19.80 5.78 -2.65
C MET A 185 19.85 5.61 -4.17
N ASP A 186 18.96 4.81 -4.75
CA ASP A 186 18.85 4.69 -6.20
C ASP A 186 18.34 5.98 -6.85
N ALA A 187 17.24 6.55 -6.34
CA ALA A 187 16.70 7.82 -6.82
C ALA A 187 17.72 8.96 -6.73
N ARG A 188 18.45 9.04 -5.60
CA ARG A 188 19.55 10.01 -5.42
C ARG A 188 20.65 9.84 -6.47
N SER A 189 20.97 8.60 -6.84
CA SER A 189 22.00 8.34 -7.86
C SER A 189 21.57 8.72 -9.28
N CYS A 190 20.25 8.73 -9.55
CA CYS A 190 19.69 9.12 -10.85
C CYS A 190 19.59 10.65 -10.97
N GLY A 191 19.41 11.36 -9.86
CA GLY A 191 19.04 12.78 -9.88
C GLY A 191 17.61 12.99 -10.38
N GLY A 192 17.24 14.24 -10.68
CA GLY A 192 15.91 14.60 -11.16
C GLY A 192 14.85 14.62 -10.05
N ARG A 193 13.62 15.04 -10.40
CA ARG A 193 12.50 15.13 -9.46
C ARG A 193 11.90 13.76 -9.19
N VAL A 194 11.57 13.51 -7.93
CA VAL A 194 11.05 12.21 -7.47
C VAL A 194 9.63 12.33 -6.94
N LEU A 195 8.76 11.40 -7.35
CA LEU A 195 7.46 11.18 -6.73
C LEU A 195 7.48 9.82 -6.01
N PHE A 196 7.32 9.86 -4.69
CA PHE A 196 7.15 8.67 -3.86
C PHE A 196 5.67 8.51 -3.51
N LEU A 197 5.09 7.38 -3.82
CA LEU A 197 3.67 7.06 -3.62
C LEU A 197 3.50 5.99 -2.56
N ALA A 198 2.67 6.28 -1.57
CA ALA A 198 2.20 5.31 -0.58
C ALA A 198 0.72 5.53 -0.27
N HIS A 199 0.09 4.58 0.42
CA HIS A 199 -1.34 4.66 0.70
C HIS A 199 -1.67 5.03 2.15
N THR A 200 -0.68 5.01 3.08
CA THR A 200 -0.84 5.45 4.47
C THR A 200 0.01 6.67 4.79
N GLN A 201 -0.47 7.46 5.75
CA GLN A 201 0.23 8.64 6.22
C GLN A 201 1.56 8.28 6.92
N GLU A 202 1.58 7.16 7.63
CA GLU A 202 2.76 6.65 8.33
C GLU A 202 3.90 6.34 7.34
N LEU A 203 3.61 5.64 6.23
CA LEU A 203 4.59 5.34 5.19
C LEU A 203 5.13 6.61 4.52
N ILE A 204 4.26 7.59 4.27
CA ILE A 204 4.66 8.89 3.69
C ILE A 204 5.60 9.63 4.65
N ASN A 205 5.29 9.65 5.94
CA ASN A 205 6.13 10.28 6.95
C ASN A 205 7.50 9.59 7.04
N GLN A 206 7.54 8.27 7.12
CA GLN A 206 8.80 7.50 7.14
C GLN A 206 9.65 7.73 5.88
N ALA A 207 9.02 7.72 4.71
CA ALA A 207 9.71 8.01 3.46
C ALA A 207 10.28 9.44 3.47
N THR A 208 9.48 10.43 3.90
CA THR A 208 9.91 11.82 4.01
C THR A 208 11.14 11.95 4.89
N GLU A 209 11.14 11.35 6.08
CA GLU A 209 12.29 11.36 6.99
C GLU A 209 13.50 10.64 6.39
N THR A 210 13.27 9.50 5.72
CA THR A 210 14.34 8.75 5.05
C THR A 210 14.98 9.57 3.94
N PHE A 211 14.19 10.25 3.10
CA PHE A 211 14.71 11.15 2.07
C PHE A 211 15.49 12.32 2.67
N ARG A 212 14.96 12.97 3.71
CA ARG A 212 15.63 14.07 4.42
C ARG A 212 16.98 13.65 4.99
N LYS A 213 17.03 12.46 5.59
CA LYS A 213 18.25 11.89 6.17
C LYS A 213 19.29 11.50 5.12
N LEU A 214 18.86 10.87 4.03
CA LEU A 214 19.78 10.29 3.04
C LEU A 214 20.08 11.21 1.87
N TRP A 215 19.23 12.21 1.63
CA TRP A 215 19.41 13.18 0.56
C TRP A 215 19.15 14.61 1.06
N PRO A 216 19.96 15.11 2.01
CA PRO A 216 19.74 16.40 2.68
C PRO A 216 19.87 17.62 1.77
N SER A 217 20.45 17.46 0.58
CA SER A 217 20.68 18.55 -0.39
C SER A 217 19.45 18.88 -1.24
N VAL A 218 18.31 18.21 -1.06
CA VAL A 218 17.09 18.46 -1.83
C VAL A 218 15.91 18.78 -0.93
N THR A 219 14.93 19.52 -1.48
CA THR A 219 13.66 19.76 -0.80
C THR A 219 12.80 18.51 -0.81
N VAL A 220 12.20 18.16 0.35
CA VAL A 220 11.29 17.02 0.48
C VAL A 220 9.94 17.52 0.99
N GLY A 221 8.95 17.48 0.12
CA GLY A 221 7.58 17.90 0.40
C GLY A 221 6.65 16.72 0.60
N ARG A 222 5.52 16.98 1.26
CA ARG A 222 4.41 16.03 1.42
C ARG A 222 3.22 16.45 0.58
N TYR A 223 2.49 15.46 0.05
CA TYR A 223 1.25 15.71 -0.68
C TYR A 223 0.14 14.77 -0.17
N MET A 224 -0.61 15.26 0.81
CA MET A 224 -1.68 14.54 1.51
C MET A 224 -2.91 15.45 1.64
N GLU A 225 -3.94 15.00 2.34
CA GLU A 225 -5.21 15.71 2.54
C GLU A 225 -5.03 17.17 2.98
N THR A 226 -4.22 17.41 4.01
CA THR A 226 -4.00 18.70 4.65
C THR A 226 -2.70 19.40 4.24
N MET A 227 -1.77 18.68 3.62
CA MET A 227 -0.47 19.17 3.20
C MET A 227 -0.29 19.01 1.71
N LYS A 228 -0.04 20.11 1.00
CA LYS A 228 0.14 20.11 -0.46
C LYS A 228 1.37 20.89 -0.85
N GLN A 229 2.51 20.23 -0.93
CA GLN A 229 3.80 20.78 -1.31
C GLN A 229 4.26 20.20 -2.67
N PRO A 230 3.60 20.54 -3.78
CA PRO A 230 3.85 19.92 -5.09
C PRO A 230 5.18 20.33 -5.71
N ASN A 231 5.78 21.46 -5.27
CA ASN A 231 6.96 22.06 -5.91
C ASN A 231 8.30 21.51 -5.36
N ALA A 232 8.27 20.65 -4.34
CA ALA A 232 9.48 20.07 -3.80
C ALA A 232 10.21 19.18 -4.84
N HIS A 233 11.52 19.03 -4.67
CA HIS A 233 12.33 18.13 -5.52
C HIS A 233 11.90 16.67 -5.36
N VAL A 234 11.65 16.25 -4.11
CA VAL A 234 11.02 14.97 -3.78
C VAL A 234 9.64 15.25 -3.21
N VAL A 235 8.61 14.66 -3.80
CA VAL A 235 7.24 14.73 -3.29
C VAL A 235 6.83 13.36 -2.77
N CYS A 236 6.62 13.24 -1.45
CA CYS A 236 6.06 12.04 -0.83
C CYS A 236 4.54 12.21 -0.75
N GLY A 237 3.81 11.51 -1.62
CA GLY A 237 2.37 11.70 -1.79
C GLY A 237 1.52 10.50 -1.43
N SER A 238 0.32 10.77 -0.87
CA SER A 238 -0.69 9.73 -0.78
C SER A 238 -1.28 9.47 -2.16
N ILE A 239 -1.39 8.21 -2.53
CA ILE A 239 -1.92 7.81 -3.84
C ILE A 239 -3.31 8.39 -4.08
N GLN A 240 -4.16 8.47 -3.04
CA GLN A 240 -5.50 9.03 -3.12
C GLN A 240 -5.45 10.54 -3.42
N SER A 241 -4.61 11.29 -2.69
CA SER A 241 -4.50 12.75 -2.89
C SER A 241 -3.90 13.10 -4.25
N ILE A 242 -2.89 12.37 -4.70
CA ILE A 242 -2.30 12.57 -6.04
C ILE A 242 -3.33 12.26 -7.12
N ALA A 243 -4.05 11.12 -7.01
CA ALA A 243 -5.06 10.72 -8.00
C ALA A 243 -6.24 11.71 -8.12
N LEU A 244 -6.57 12.42 -7.05
CA LEU A 244 -7.62 13.44 -7.05
C LEU A 244 -7.18 14.77 -7.65
N HIS A 245 -5.89 15.09 -7.66
CA HIS A 245 -5.36 16.39 -8.05
C HIS A 245 -4.25 16.29 -9.13
N LEU A 246 -4.42 15.38 -10.08
CA LEU A 246 -3.47 15.21 -11.19
C LEU A 246 -3.33 16.47 -12.04
N ASP A 247 -4.37 17.30 -12.09
CA ASP A 247 -4.40 18.59 -12.76
C ASP A 247 -3.39 19.61 -12.22
N GLN A 248 -2.88 19.42 -11.00
CA GLN A 248 -1.84 20.26 -10.39
C GLN A 248 -0.42 19.87 -10.82
N PHE A 249 -0.27 18.80 -11.57
CA PHE A 249 1.01 18.28 -12.04
C PHE A 249 1.00 18.15 -13.57
N LYS A 250 2.18 18.33 -14.19
CA LYS A 250 2.37 17.91 -15.57
C LYS A 250 2.74 16.43 -15.62
N ASP A 251 2.42 15.79 -16.73
CA ASP A 251 2.70 14.35 -16.92
C ASP A 251 4.19 14.01 -16.89
N ASN A 252 5.08 14.98 -17.13
CA ASN A 252 6.52 14.88 -17.09
C ASN A 252 7.19 15.63 -15.92
N ASP A 253 6.43 15.96 -14.86
CA ASP A 253 6.97 16.69 -13.70
C ASP A 253 7.97 15.89 -12.88
N PHE A 254 7.95 14.56 -12.97
CA PHE A 254 8.82 13.69 -12.21
C PHE A 254 9.63 12.78 -13.11
N ASP A 255 10.94 12.71 -12.84
CA ASP A 255 11.87 11.84 -13.57
C ASP A 255 11.88 10.43 -13.01
N TYR A 256 11.62 10.29 -11.72
CA TYR A 256 11.66 9.03 -11.00
C TYR A 256 10.38 8.83 -10.17
N LEU A 257 9.71 7.71 -10.36
CA LEU A 257 8.50 7.34 -9.62
C LEU A 257 8.78 6.13 -8.73
N ILE A 258 8.48 6.23 -7.43
CA ILE A 258 8.58 5.12 -6.49
C ILE A 258 7.17 4.77 -6.02
N VAL A 259 6.81 3.50 -6.10
CA VAL A 259 5.53 2.96 -5.62
C VAL A 259 5.82 2.02 -4.45
N ASP A 260 5.55 2.49 -3.24
CA ASP A 260 5.70 1.63 -2.06
C ASP A 260 4.47 0.71 -1.91
N GLU A 261 4.69 -0.45 -1.30
CA GLU A 261 3.73 -1.55 -1.22
C GLU A 261 3.06 -1.82 -2.59
N ALA A 262 3.91 -2.05 -3.59
CA ALA A 262 3.53 -2.19 -5.01
C ALA A 262 2.50 -3.31 -5.27
N HIS A 263 2.24 -4.20 -4.30
CA HIS A 263 1.16 -5.19 -4.40
C HIS A 263 -0.24 -4.53 -4.49
N HIS A 264 -0.38 -3.25 -4.12
CA HIS A 264 -1.60 -2.46 -4.35
C HIS A 264 -1.69 -1.84 -5.76
N ALA A 265 -0.64 -1.93 -6.57
CA ALA A 265 -0.57 -1.25 -7.88
C ALA A 265 -1.63 -1.71 -8.89
N ALA A 266 -2.27 -2.86 -8.68
CA ALA A 266 -3.38 -3.33 -9.49
C ALA A 266 -4.68 -2.54 -9.26
N ALA A 267 -4.83 -1.82 -8.15
CA ALA A 267 -6.02 -1.02 -7.86
C ALA A 267 -6.16 0.17 -8.84
N ASP A 268 -7.40 0.49 -9.21
CA ASP A 268 -7.73 1.54 -10.19
C ASP A 268 -7.08 2.89 -9.88
N THR A 269 -6.99 3.26 -8.60
CA THR A 269 -6.37 4.52 -8.17
C THR A 269 -4.88 4.58 -8.53
N TYR A 270 -4.15 3.47 -8.31
CA TYR A 270 -2.74 3.36 -8.69
C TYR A 270 -2.58 3.36 -10.21
N GLN A 271 -3.41 2.61 -10.92
CA GLN A 271 -3.39 2.56 -12.39
C GLN A 271 -3.62 3.95 -13.00
N LYS A 272 -4.50 4.74 -12.40
CA LYS A 272 -4.75 6.13 -12.80
C LYS A 272 -3.47 6.97 -12.74
N VAL A 273 -2.76 6.92 -11.63
CA VAL A 273 -1.54 7.72 -11.40
C VAL A 273 -0.40 7.22 -12.30
N LEU A 274 -0.21 5.90 -12.38
CA LEU A 274 0.81 5.29 -13.24
C LEU A 274 0.59 5.56 -14.73
N ALA A 275 -0.65 5.66 -15.17
CA ALA A 275 -0.98 6.00 -16.56
C ALA A 275 -0.79 7.49 -16.87
N TYR A 276 -0.89 8.36 -15.87
CA TYR A 276 -0.76 9.81 -16.03
C TYR A 276 0.70 10.24 -16.19
N PHE A 277 1.54 9.86 -15.23
CA PHE A 277 2.94 10.29 -15.22
C PHE A 277 3.79 9.49 -16.22
N LYS A 278 4.80 10.18 -16.79
CA LYS A 278 5.76 9.63 -17.75
C LYS A 278 7.19 9.77 -17.23
N PRO A 279 7.53 9.13 -16.09
CA PRO A 279 8.87 9.22 -15.55
C PRO A 279 9.88 8.48 -16.45
N SER A 280 11.16 8.83 -16.32
CA SER A 280 12.24 8.08 -16.94
C SER A 280 12.40 6.69 -16.35
N PHE A 281 12.07 6.53 -15.06
CA PHE A 281 12.10 5.23 -14.38
C PHE A 281 11.03 5.11 -13.29
N THR A 282 10.42 3.93 -13.21
CA THR A 282 9.44 3.59 -12.17
C THR A 282 9.93 2.39 -11.37
N LEU A 283 9.98 2.53 -10.04
CA LEU A 283 10.38 1.47 -9.11
C LEU A 283 9.22 1.08 -8.21
N GLY A 284 8.80 -0.18 -8.27
CA GLY A 284 7.90 -0.76 -7.29
C GLY A 284 8.66 -1.39 -6.13
N LEU A 285 8.18 -1.18 -4.90
CA LEU A 285 8.72 -1.82 -3.69
C LEU A 285 7.67 -2.75 -3.11
N THR A 286 8.01 -3.99 -2.83
CA THR A 286 7.10 -4.94 -2.19
C THR A 286 7.84 -5.97 -1.36
N ALA A 287 7.17 -6.48 -0.34
CA ALA A 287 7.61 -7.68 0.40
C ALA A 287 6.94 -8.98 -0.12
N THR A 288 5.94 -8.85 -0.99
CA THR A 288 5.15 -9.97 -1.52
C THR A 288 4.69 -9.64 -2.95
N PRO A 289 5.28 -10.24 -3.99
CA PRO A 289 4.93 -9.95 -5.39
C PRO A 289 3.72 -10.76 -5.88
N GLU A 290 2.83 -11.18 -5.01
CA GLU A 290 1.77 -12.13 -5.32
C GLU A 290 0.53 -11.48 -5.95
N ARG A 291 -0.37 -12.33 -6.46
CA ARG A 291 -1.63 -11.94 -7.09
C ARG A 291 -2.51 -11.11 -6.17
N THR A 292 -3.09 -10.05 -6.70
CA THR A 292 -4.17 -9.30 -6.07
C THR A 292 -5.54 -9.83 -6.50
N ASP A 293 -6.62 -9.37 -5.85
CA ASP A 293 -8.02 -9.77 -6.05
C ASP A 293 -8.50 -9.75 -7.51
N ASP A 294 -7.91 -8.91 -8.35
CA ASP A 294 -8.31 -8.74 -9.76
C ASP A 294 -7.64 -9.73 -10.72
N ASN A 295 -7.03 -10.81 -10.24
CA ASN A 295 -6.23 -11.75 -11.05
C ASN A 295 -5.05 -11.10 -11.80
N LYS A 296 -4.66 -9.88 -11.45
CA LYS A 296 -3.49 -9.22 -11.99
C LYS A 296 -2.29 -9.56 -11.14
N VAL A 297 -1.24 -10.01 -11.78
CA VAL A 297 0.05 -10.24 -11.14
C VAL A 297 0.82 -8.92 -11.13
N ILE A 298 1.42 -8.56 -10.00
CA ILE A 298 2.24 -7.33 -9.92
C ILE A 298 3.36 -7.34 -10.96
N LEU A 299 3.86 -8.51 -11.30
CA LEU A 299 4.86 -8.68 -12.35
C LEU A 299 4.36 -8.29 -13.75
N ASP A 300 3.05 -8.32 -14.02
CA ASP A 300 2.49 -7.84 -15.30
C ASP A 300 2.60 -6.31 -15.41
N ILE A 301 2.58 -5.61 -14.26
CA ILE A 301 2.71 -4.16 -14.17
C ILE A 301 4.17 -3.75 -14.22
N PHE A 302 5.00 -4.33 -13.32
CA PHE A 302 6.42 -3.97 -13.18
C PHE A 302 7.36 -4.77 -14.06
N LYS A 303 6.86 -5.82 -14.73
CA LYS A 303 7.52 -6.68 -15.73
C LYS A 303 8.77 -7.40 -15.23
N ASN A 304 9.73 -6.67 -14.65
CA ASN A 304 11.04 -7.20 -14.29
C ASN A 304 11.33 -7.00 -12.80
N THR A 305 11.82 -8.04 -12.14
CA THR A 305 12.32 -7.94 -10.77
C THR A 305 13.82 -7.65 -10.80
N ALA A 306 14.22 -6.49 -10.29
CA ALA A 306 15.61 -6.09 -10.22
C ALA A 306 16.41 -6.93 -9.22
N HIS A 307 15.86 -7.13 -8.04
CA HIS A 307 16.50 -7.93 -6.99
C HIS A 307 15.45 -8.56 -6.08
N LYS A 308 15.71 -9.79 -5.65
CA LYS A 308 14.85 -10.55 -4.76
C LYS A 308 15.57 -10.88 -3.47
N LEU A 309 14.92 -10.56 -2.33
CA LEU A 309 15.36 -10.94 -0.98
C LEU A 309 14.13 -11.35 -0.17
N ASP A 310 13.79 -12.63 -0.21
CA ASP A 310 12.69 -13.18 0.59
C ASP A 310 13.10 -13.35 2.07
N ILE A 311 12.13 -13.69 2.92
CA ILE A 311 12.33 -13.81 4.37
C ILE A 311 13.40 -14.87 4.67
N GLN A 312 13.35 -16.02 4.02
CA GLN A 312 14.29 -17.10 4.29
C GLN A 312 15.72 -16.70 3.97
N THR A 313 15.95 -16.16 2.79
CA THR A 313 17.26 -15.63 2.39
C THR A 313 17.73 -14.52 3.33
N ALA A 314 16.83 -13.62 3.75
CA ALA A 314 17.18 -12.54 4.66
C ALA A 314 17.60 -13.05 6.05
N VAL A 315 17.01 -14.15 6.54
CA VAL A 315 17.46 -14.84 7.78
C VAL A 315 18.80 -15.52 7.54
N GLU A 316 18.98 -16.21 6.41
CA GLU A 316 20.22 -16.90 6.08
C GLU A 316 21.44 -15.97 6.02
N ILE A 317 21.27 -14.76 5.50
CA ILE A 317 22.34 -13.75 5.45
C ILE A 317 22.43 -12.86 6.71
N GLY A 318 21.62 -13.15 7.75
CA GLY A 318 21.64 -12.43 9.02
C GLY A 318 21.03 -11.03 9.00
N GLU A 319 20.16 -10.73 8.04
CA GLU A 319 19.44 -9.44 7.95
C GLU A 319 18.12 -9.42 8.74
N LEU A 320 17.59 -10.57 9.05
CA LEU A 320 16.43 -10.80 9.90
C LEU A 320 16.74 -11.88 10.93
N VAL A 321 16.06 -11.83 12.08
CA VAL A 321 16.22 -12.87 13.12
C VAL A 321 15.52 -14.17 12.71
N PRO A 322 16.01 -15.33 13.15
CA PRO A 322 15.33 -16.61 13.01
C PRO A 322 13.94 -16.62 13.64
N ILE A 323 13.05 -17.50 13.20
CA ILE A 323 11.70 -17.66 13.74
C ILE A 323 11.57 -18.99 14.47
N ARG A 324 11.10 -18.94 15.71
CA ARG A 324 10.63 -20.08 16.48
C ARG A 324 9.11 -20.07 16.56
N CYS A 325 8.44 -21.09 16.02
CA CYS A 325 6.99 -21.19 15.98
C CYS A 325 6.44 -22.10 17.06
N ILE A 326 5.37 -21.65 17.70
CA ILE A 326 4.57 -22.45 18.63
C ILE A 326 3.13 -22.47 18.10
N ARG A 327 2.65 -23.69 17.76
CA ARG A 327 1.29 -23.87 17.28
C ARG A 327 0.34 -24.10 18.46
N ILE A 328 -0.74 -23.34 18.48
CA ILE A 328 -1.81 -23.47 19.47
C ILE A 328 -3.08 -23.89 18.73
N HIS A 329 -3.47 -25.14 18.90
CA HIS A 329 -4.72 -25.63 18.34
C HIS A 329 -5.91 -25.14 19.13
N THR A 330 -6.95 -24.71 18.42
CA THR A 330 -8.24 -24.38 19.01
C THR A 330 -9.34 -25.24 18.38
N ASN A 331 -10.45 -25.37 19.07
CA ASN A 331 -11.64 -26.07 18.58
C ASN A 331 -12.65 -25.14 17.85
N ILE A 332 -12.23 -23.93 17.52
CA ILE A 332 -13.06 -22.98 16.76
C ILE A 332 -13.26 -23.51 15.34
N ASP A 333 -14.51 -23.57 14.91
CA ASP A 333 -14.88 -24.06 13.58
C ASP A 333 -15.06 -22.91 12.58
N LEU A 334 -14.12 -22.77 11.68
CA LEU A 334 -14.11 -21.81 10.58
C LEU A 334 -14.62 -22.41 9.25
N THR A 335 -14.95 -23.71 9.20
CA THR A 335 -15.25 -24.44 7.95
C THR A 335 -16.39 -23.83 7.14
N LYS A 336 -17.36 -23.21 7.82
CA LYS A 336 -18.57 -22.60 7.22
C LYS A 336 -18.49 -21.08 7.05
N ILE A 337 -17.36 -20.47 7.39
CA ILE A 337 -17.20 -19.02 7.20
C ILE A 337 -17.14 -18.70 5.72
N ARG A 338 -17.93 -17.73 5.30
CA ARG A 338 -17.86 -17.22 3.93
C ARG A 338 -16.55 -16.52 3.69
N PHE A 339 -15.99 -16.66 2.51
CA PHE A 339 -14.74 -16.04 2.11
C PHE A 339 -14.78 -15.69 0.62
N ASN A 340 -13.89 -14.79 0.23
CA ASN A 340 -13.50 -14.58 -1.16
C ASN A 340 -12.12 -15.22 -1.41
N SER A 341 -11.49 -14.93 -2.54
CA SER A 341 -10.18 -15.53 -2.88
C SER A 341 -9.09 -15.32 -1.83
N ILE A 342 -9.17 -14.29 -0.99
CA ILE A 342 -8.09 -13.91 -0.06
C ILE A 342 -8.53 -13.53 1.35
N GLN A 343 -9.82 -13.32 1.59
CA GLN A 343 -10.31 -12.80 2.87
C GLN A 343 -11.57 -13.52 3.34
N TYR A 344 -11.65 -13.72 4.65
CA TYR A 344 -12.90 -14.09 5.30
C TYR A 344 -13.91 -12.94 5.30
N ASN A 345 -15.18 -13.29 5.32
CA ASN A 345 -16.21 -12.31 5.67
C ASN A 345 -16.01 -11.90 7.13
N ILE A 346 -15.75 -10.62 7.38
CA ILE A 346 -15.37 -10.09 8.69
C ILE A 346 -16.46 -10.38 9.75
N ARG A 347 -17.74 -10.18 9.41
CA ARG A 347 -18.85 -10.41 10.37
C ARG A 347 -18.99 -11.89 10.75
N ASP A 348 -18.82 -12.79 9.80
CA ASP A 348 -18.87 -14.23 10.05
C ASP A 348 -17.69 -14.65 10.93
N LEU A 349 -16.49 -14.14 10.63
CA LEU A 349 -15.29 -14.41 11.41
C LEU A 349 -15.43 -13.91 12.84
N GLU A 350 -15.85 -12.66 13.04
CA GLU A 350 -16.08 -12.08 14.37
C GLU A 350 -17.06 -12.92 15.19
N SER A 351 -18.13 -13.41 14.58
CA SER A 351 -19.13 -14.24 15.27
C SER A 351 -18.57 -15.57 15.78
N LYS A 352 -17.44 -16.04 15.24
CA LYS A 352 -16.81 -17.31 15.60
C LYS A 352 -15.61 -17.17 16.53
N ILE A 353 -14.81 -16.10 16.37
CA ILE A 353 -13.58 -15.93 17.16
C ILE A 353 -13.80 -15.15 18.46
N TYR A 354 -14.92 -14.44 18.63
CA TYR A 354 -15.27 -13.74 19.88
C TYR A 354 -15.79 -14.74 20.94
N VAL A 355 -14.97 -15.73 21.24
CA VAL A 355 -15.25 -16.72 22.25
C VAL A 355 -14.40 -16.42 23.47
N PRO A 356 -15.01 -16.19 24.65
CA PRO A 356 -14.27 -15.85 25.88
C PRO A 356 -13.15 -16.84 26.20
N GLU A 357 -13.39 -18.13 25.97
CA GLU A 357 -12.41 -19.21 26.21
C GLU A 357 -11.20 -19.09 25.31
N ARG A 358 -11.39 -18.74 24.03
CA ARG A 358 -10.27 -18.51 23.08
C ARG A 358 -9.45 -17.28 23.49
N ASN A 359 -10.11 -16.20 23.88
CA ASN A 359 -9.43 -15.00 24.33
C ASN A 359 -8.64 -15.26 25.63
N ARG A 360 -9.22 -16.04 26.56
CA ARG A 360 -8.52 -16.46 27.78
C ARG A 360 -7.32 -17.36 27.47
N LEU A 361 -7.46 -18.29 26.53
CA LEU A 361 -6.34 -19.14 26.09
C LEU A 361 -5.15 -18.31 25.60
N ILE A 362 -5.37 -17.18 24.90
CA ILE A 362 -4.31 -16.26 24.49
C ILE A 362 -3.56 -15.72 25.69
N VAL A 363 -4.27 -15.24 26.72
CA VAL A 363 -3.68 -14.68 27.94
C VAL A 363 -2.98 -15.77 28.74
N ASP A 364 -3.60 -16.93 28.94
CA ASP A 364 -3.03 -18.06 29.68
C ASP A 364 -1.76 -18.57 29.03
N THR A 365 -1.74 -18.66 27.68
CA THR A 365 -0.54 -19.02 26.93
C THR A 365 0.60 -18.02 27.17
N TRP A 366 0.29 -16.72 27.17
CA TRP A 366 1.30 -15.69 27.46
C TRP A 366 1.83 -15.79 28.90
N LEU A 367 0.95 -15.94 29.89
CA LEU A 367 1.33 -16.10 31.30
C LEU A 367 2.20 -17.32 31.55
N GLN A 368 1.92 -18.41 30.84
CA GLN A 368 2.64 -19.66 31.00
C GLN A 368 4.00 -19.64 30.32
N TYR A 369 4.09 -19.12 29.08
CA TYR A 369 5.26 -19.34 28.22
C TYR A 369 6.08 -18.08 27.90
N VAL A 370 5.51 -16.89 28.03
CA VAL A 370 6.18 -15.70 27.49
C VAL A 370 6.86 -14.87 28.58
N ARG A 371 6.14 -14.51 29.59
CA ARG A 371 6.54 -13.65 30.73
C ARG A 371 7.62 -12.60 30.41
N ASN A 372 7.40 -11.35 30.71
CA ASN A 372 8.39 -10.26 30.61
C ASN A 372 8.96 -9.93 29.22
N LYS A 373 8.40 -10.48 28.12
CA LYS A 373 8.81 -10.17 26.75
C LYS A 373 7.82 -9.23 26.09
N ARG A 374 8.31 -8.29 25.30
CA ARG A 374 7.49 -7.36 24.51
C ARG A 374 6.72 -8.12 23.45
N THR A 375 5.42 -8.12 23.62
CA THR A 375 4.49 -8.92 22.81
C THR A 375 3.53 -8.07 22.02
N VAL A 376 3.35 -8.37 20.72
CA VAL A 376 2.27 -7.83 19.91
C VAL A 376 1.27 -8.94 19.63
N VAL A 377 -0.03 -8.65 19.86
CA VAL A 377 -1.15 -9.54 19.55
C VAL A 377 -1.91 -8.98 18.36
N PHE A 378 -1.89 -9.67 17.23
CA PHE A 378 -2.69 -9.29 16.06
C PHE A 378 -4.11 -9.80 16.19
N CYS A 379 -5.05 -8.86 16.28
CA CYS A 379 -6.47 -9.11 16.54
C CYS A 379 -7.32 -8.93 15.28
N ALA A 380 -8.47 -9.58 15.24
CA ALA A 380 -9.36 -9.54 14.07
C ALA A 380 -10.14 -8.25 13.92
N SER A 381 -10.39 -7.55 15.02
CA SER A 381 -11.06 -6.24 15.00
C SER A 381 -10.64 -5.40 16.20
N VAL A 382 -11.02 -4.12 16.19
CA VAL A 382 -10.78 -3.18 17.29
C VAL A 382 -11.38 -3.71 18.60
N LYS A 383 -12.62 -4.17 18.55
CA LYS A 383 -13.29 -4.76 19.72
C LYS A 383 -12.56 -5.98 20.27
N HIS A 384 -12.04 -6.84 19.40
CA HIS A 384 -11.24 -8.00 19.79
C HIS A 384 -9.93 -7.57 20.49
N ALA A 385 -9.26 -6.55 19.96
CA ALA A 385 -8.06 -6.01 20.56
C ALA A 385 -8.31 -5.41 21.95
N GLU A 386 -9.41 -4.68 22.11
CA GLU A 386 -9.83 -4.12 23.40
C GLU A 386 -10.12 -5.21 24.42
N GLN A 387 -10.87 -6.26 24.03
CA GLN A 387 -11.22 -7.39 24.92
C GLN A 387 -9.97 -8.16 25.38
N ILE A 388 -9.03 -8.45 24.48
CA ILE A 388 -7.78 -9.13 24.84
C ILE A 388 -6.92 -8.26 25.74
N ALA A 389 -6.77 -6.97 25.43
CA ALA A 389 -6.03 -6.05 26.27
C ALA A 389 -6.63 -5.93 27.68
N GLU A 390 -7.97 -5.94 27.83
CA GLU A 390 -8.65 -5.96 29.12
C GLU A 390 -8.33 -7.23 29.90
N LEU A 391 -8.42 -8.40 29.28
CA LEU A 391 -8.09 -9.68 29.93
C LEU A 391 -6.63 -9.71 30.41
N PHE A 392 -5.68 -9.13 29.66
CA PHE A 392 -4.30 -8.98 30.13
C PHE A 392 -4.23 -8.08 31.34
N ARG A 393 -4.94 -6.95 31.36
CA ARG A 393 -4.99 -6.04 32.53
C ARG A 393 -5.62 -6.70 33.76
N GLU A 394 -6.69 -7.44 33.59
CA GLU A 394 -7.32 -8.26 34.65
C GLU A 394 -6.34 -9.29 35.23
N ALA A 395 -5.44 -9.83 34.40
CA ALA A 395 -4.38 -10.74 34.82
C ALA A 395 -3.14 -10.01 35.43
N GLY A 396 -3.22 -8.69 35.62
CA GLY A 396 -2.16 -7.88 36.21
C GLY A 396 -1.01 -7.52 35.25
N ILE A 397 -1.24 -7.65 33.94
CA ILE A 397 -0.25 -7.35 32.89
C ILE A 397 -0.52 -5.97 32.28
N HIS A 398 0.51 -5.16 32.12
CA HIS A 398 0.40 -3.87 31.46
C HIS A 398 0.17 -4.05 29.97
N ALA A 399 -1.08 -3.89 29.53
CA ALA A 399 -1.50 -4.07 28.14
C ALA A 399 -2.33 -2.89 27.64
N ALA A 400 -2.18 -2.59 26.35
CA ALA A 400 -2.99 -1.59 25.65
C ALA A 400 -3.51 -2.14 24.32
N SER A 401 -4.62 -1.58 23.84
CA SER A 401 -5.12 -1.80 22.49
C SER A 401 -4.82 -0.57 21.63
N VAL A 402 -4.45 -0.78 20.37
CA VAL A 402 -4.25 0.28 19.38
C VAL A 402 -5.05 -0.01 18.12
N SER A 403 -5.67 1.04 17.57
CA SER A 403 -6.49 0.92 16.37
C SER A 403 -6.39 2.15 15.48
N GLY A 404 -6.78 2.00 14.21
CA GLY A 404 -6.81 3.10 13.24
C GLY A 404 -7.81 4.22 13.58
N SER A 405 -8.79 3.94 14.43
CA SER A 405 -9.77 4.94 14.90
C SER A 405 -9.26 5.87 15.99
N MET A 406 -8.13 5.54 16.63
CA MET A 406 -7.50 6.37 17.66
C MET A 406 -6.81 7.58 17.04
N LYS A 407 -6.69 8.67 17.80
CA LYS A 407 -5.88 9.83 17.40
C LYS A 407 -4.41 9.43 17.28
N GLN A 408 -3.72 10.03 16.33
CA GLN A 408 -2.30 9.72 16.08
C GLN A 408 -1.42 9.96 17.31
N SER A 409 -1.68 11.01 18.09
CA SER A 409 -0.97 11.31 19.33
C SER A 409 -1.13 10.23 20.40
N GLU A 410 -2.35 9.72 20.58
CA GLU A 410 -2.63 8.64 21.54
C GLU A 410 -1.95 7.32 21.12
N ARG A 411 -1.99 7.03 19.80
CA ARG A 411 -1.30 5.86 19.27
C ARG A 411 0.20 5.91 19.50
N LYS A 412 0.80 7.06 19.22
CA LYS A 412 2.23 7.28 19.44
C LYS A 412 2.59 7.11 20.92
N GLU A 413 1.80 7.67 21.83
CA GLU A 413 1.99 7.51 23.26
C GLU A 413 2.02 6.04 23.68
N PHE A 414 1.04 5.22 23.25
CA PHE A 414 1.03 3.78 23.55
C PHE A 414 2.23 3.05 22.94
N GLN A 415 2.64 3.44 21.73
CA GLN A 415 3.79 2.86 21.07
C GLN A 415 5.09 3.20 21.79
N ASP A 416 5.29 4.46 22.21
CA ASP A 416 6.46 4.90 22.95
C ASP A 416 6.52 4.17 24.32
N ARG A 417 5.42 4.08 25.04
CA ARG A 417 5.32 3.35 26.31
C ARG A 417 5.59 1.84 26.17
N PHE A 418 5.27 1.27 24.99
CA PHE A 418 5.61 -0.12 24.68
C PHE A 418 7.11 -0.29 24.43
N VAL A 419 7.74 0.64 23.71
CA VAL A 419 9.20 0.68 23.53
C VAL A 419 9.92 0.84 24.87
N ASP A 420 9.41 1.71 25.74
CA ASP A 420 9.97 1.98 27.08
C ASP A 420 9.68 0.88 28.12
N ARG A 421 9.04 -0.23 27.72
CA ARG A 421 8.65 -1.37 28.57
C ARG A 421 7.62 -1.03 29.66
N GLU A 422 6.95 0.09 29.61
CA GLU A 422 5.81 0.39 30.49
C GLU A 422 4.58 -0.44 30.11
N ILE A 423 4.43 -0.77 28.84
CA ILE A 423 3.44 -1.69 28.30
C ILE A 423 4.17 -2.94 27.80
N GLN A 424 3.75 -4.10 28.27
CA GLN A 424 4.34 -5.40 27.91
C GLN A 424 3.63 -6.02 26.70
N VAL A 425 2.32 -5.82 26.58
CA VAL A 425 1.49 -6.40 25.54
C VAL A 425 0.72 -5.31 24.79
N LEU A 426 0.91 -5.26 23.48
CA LEU A 426 0.20 -4.35 22.59
C LEU A 426 -0.75 -5.15 21.69
N CYS A 427 -2.05 -4.97 21.86
CA CYS A 427 -3.08 -5.61 21.05
C CYS A 427 -3.45 -4.69 19.88
N ALA A 428 -3.35 -5.18 18.64
CA ALA A 428 -3.53 -4.36 17.46
C ALA A 428 -4.49 -4.97 16.45
N CYS A 429 -5.31 -4.12 15.84
CA CYS A 429 -6.12 -4.47 14.69
C CYS A 429 -5.71 -3.60 13.50
N ASP A 430 -5.26 -4.24 12.43
CA ASP A 430 -4.84 -3.67 11.13
C ASP A 430 -3.75 -2.58 11.17
N LEU A 431 -3.69 -1.79 12.21
CA LEU A 431 -2.84 -0.60 12.31
C LEU A 431 -1.34 -0.88 12.28
N LEU A 432 -0.90 -1.98 12.90
CA LEU A 432 0.52 -2.34 12.96
C LEU A 432 0.99 -3.14 11.74
N ASN A 433 0.12 -3.34 10.77
CA ASN A 433 0.48 -4.07 9.55
C ASN A 433 1.44 -3.24 8.68
N GLU A 434 1.32 -1.92 8.70
CA GLU A 434 2.10 -1.02 7.84
C GLU A 434 2.56 0.25 8.59
N GLY A 435 3.77 0.70 8.32
CA GLY A 435 4.29 1.98 8.78
C GLY A 435 4.86 2.05 10.21
N TRP A 436 4.56 1.11 11.12
CA TRP A 436 5.16 1.13 12.46
C TRP A 436 6.49 0.38 12.52
N ASP A 437 7.52 1.04 13.07
CA ASP A 437 8.85 0.49 13.26
C ASP A 437 9.13 0.25 14.75
N CYS A 438 9.21 -1.03 15.15
CA CYS A 438 9.56 -1.44 16.52
C CYS A 438 10.40 -2.73 16.48
N PRO A 439 11.73 -2.62 16.32
CA PRO A 439 12.63 -3.77 16.31
C PRO A 439 12.62 -4.56 17.60
N GLU A 440 12.21 -3.92 18.69
CA GLU A 440 12.15 -4.44 20.05
C GLU A 440 11.13 -5.55 20.26
N ILE A 441 10.21 -5.78 19.33
CA ILE A 441 9.22 -6.87 19.44
C ILE A 441 9.94 -8.21 19.53
N GLU A 442 9.67 -8.96 20.59
CA GLU A 442 10.28 -10.27 20.85
C GLU A 442 9.31 -11.41 20.56
N VAL A 443 8.00 -11.15 20.67
CA VAL A 443 6.95 -12.17 20.56
C VAL A 443 5.77 -11.65 19.73
N LEU A 444 5.25 -12.50 18.84
CA LEU A 444 4.02 -12.26 18.10
C LEU A 444 2.97 -13.32 18.43
N PHE A 445 1.75 -12.87 18.70
CA PHE A 445 0.56 -13.72 18.80
C PHE A 445 -0.31 -13.49 17.57
N MET A 446 -0.40 -14.50 16.69
CA MET A 446 -1.21 -14.46 15.47
C MET A 446 -2.65 -14.88 15.82
N ALA A 447 -3.35 -14.04 16.58
CA ALA A 447 -4.71 -14.32 17.07
C ALA A 447 -5.82 -14.06 16.03
N ARG A 448 -5.46 -13.46 14.89
CA ARG A 448 -6.36 -13.21 13.76
C ARG A 448 -6.19 -14.28 12.68
N PRO A 449 -7.18 -15.16 12.48
CA PRO A 449 -7.17 -16.01 11.29
C PRO A 449 -7.22 -15.15 10.02
N THR A 450 -6.31 -15.37 9.10
CA THR A 450 -6.27 -14.65 7.80
C THR A 450 -5.90 -15.60 6.68
N MET A 451 -6.55 -15.47 5.52
CA MET A 451 -6.18 -16.18 4.30
C MET A 451 -5.14 -15.40 3.49
N SER A 452 -4.93 -14.12 3.80
CA SER A 452 -4.00 -13.25 3.08
C SER A 452 -2.55 -13.54 3.49
N LYS A 453 -1.77 -14.10 2.56
CA LYS A 453 -0.33 -14.29 2.71
C LYS A 453 0.39 -12.95 2.87
N VAL A 454 -0.04 -11.91 2.13
CA VAL A 454 0.52 -10.56 2.22
C VAL A 454 0.41 -10.04 3.65
N LEU A 455 -0.82 -10.04 4.21
CA LEU A 455 -1.07 -9.57 5.56
C LEU A 455 -0.25 -10.35 6.60
N TYR A 456 -0.25 -11.69 6.51
CA TYR A 456 0.49 -12.54 7.43
C TYR A 456 2.01 -12.27 7.37
N THR A 457 2.56 -12.12 6.15
CA THR A 457 3.98 -11.80 5.94
C THR A 457 4.35 -10.41 6.48
N GLN A 458 3.48 -9.42 6.31
CA GLN A 458 3.69 -8.09 6.86
C GLN A 458 3.72 -8.09 8.39
N GLN A 459 2.80 -8.82 9.02
CA GLN A 459 2.76 -9.00 10.49
C GLN A 459 4.04 -9.65 11.01
N LEU A 460 4.50 -10.74 10.39
CA LEU A 460 5.77 -11.39 10.75
C LEU A 460 6.96 -10.44 10.63
N GLY A 461 7.02 -9.71 9.53
CA GLY A 461 8.12 -8.79 9.25
C GLY A 461 8.31 -7.68 10.31
N ARG A 462 7.27 -7.36 11.09
CA ARG A 462 7.39 -6.41 12.21
C ARG A 462 8.26 -6.94 13.33
N GLY A 463 8.12 -8.23 13.66
CA GLY A 463 8.89 -8.86 14.72
C GLY A 463 10.25 -9.40 14.30
N MET A 464 10.56 -9.50 13.01
CA MET A 464 11.79 -10.16 12.54
C MET A 464 13.02 -9.25 12.50
N ARG A 465 12.89 -7.97 12.78
CA ARG A 465 14.00 -7.01 12.73
C ARG A 465 15.07 -7.32 13.78
N LEU A 466 16.31 -7.07 13.39
CA LEU A 466 17.45 -7.19 14.29
C LEU A 466 17.34 -6.17 15.42
N TYR A 467 17.64 -6.61 16.63
CA TYR A 467 17.74 -5.77 17.81
C TYR A 467 18.76 -6.38 18.78
N GLU A 468 19.45 -5.54 19.52
CA GLU A 468 20.48 -5.98 20.47
C GLU A 468 19.91 -6.96 21.50
N GLY A 469 20.54 -8.12 21.64
CA GLY A 469 20.10 -9.19 22.54
C GLY A 469 18.93 -10.03 22.06
N LYS A 470 18.43 -9.80 20.82
CA LYS A 470 17.34 -10.58 20.23
C LYS A 470 17.88 -11.67 19.32
N GLU A 471 17.87 -12.89 19.79
CA GLU A 471 18.39 -14.07 19.05
C GLU A 471 17.36 -14.64 18.07
N SER A 472 16.07 -14.57 18.38
CA SER A 472 14.98 -15.06 17.56
C SER A 472 13.68 -14.32 17.81
N LEU A 473 12.76 -14.39 16.86
CA LEU A 473 11.37 -14.02 17.04
C LEU A 473 10.56 -15.24 17.43
N MET A 474 9.81 -15.16 18.51
CA MET A 474 8.86 -16.18 18.91
C MET A 474 7.47 -15.84 18.34
N VAL A 475 6.86 -16.82 17.66
CA VAL A 475 5.52 -16.65 17.07
C VAL A 475 4.58 -17.71 17.61
N PHE A 476 3.50 -17.27 18.26
CA PHE A 476 2.37 -18.10 18.65
C PHE A 476 1.31 -18.07 17.57
N ASP A 477 1.16 -19.19 16.88
CA ASP A 477 0.28 -19.33 15.73
C ASP A 477 -1.01 -20.06 16.15
N PHE A 478 -2.11 -19.29 16.28
CA PHE A 478 -3.40 -19.87 16.70
C PHE A 478 -4.09 -20.47 15.48
N VAL A 479 -4.13 -21.81 15.46
CA VAL A 479 -4.67 -22.59 14.37
C VAL A 479 -6.08 -23.07 14.73
N ASP A 480 -7.06 -22.52 14.03
CA ASP A 480 -8.47 -22.86 14.17
C ASP A 480 -8.87 -23.90 13.11
N ASN A 481 -9.89 -24.72 13.37
CA ASN A 481 -10.37 -25.73 12.44
C ASN A 481 -10.97 -25.06 11.19
N ALA A 482 -10.46 -25.41 10.02
CA ALA A 482 -10.91 -24.87 8.75
C ALA A 482 -10.96 -25.97 7.67
N SER A 483 -11.69 -25.73 6.58
CA SER A 483 -11.62 -26.61 5.41
C SER A 483 -10.33 -26.34 4.65
N GLN A 484 -9.91 -27.28 3.79
CA GLN A 484 -8.74 -27.08 2.93
C GLN A 484 -8.82 -25.85 2.03
N TYR A 485 -10.03 -25.32 1.76
CA TYR A 485 -10.24 -24.17 0.88
C TYR A 485 -10.29 -22.82 1.61
N ASN A 486 -10.63 -22.81 2.89
CA ASN A 486 -10.64 -21.60 3.71
C ASN A 486 -9.66 -21.65 4.89
N MET A 487 -8.62 -22.46 4.78
CA MET A 487 -7.60 -22.57 5.79
C MET A 487 -6.82 -21.26 5.96
N PRO A 488 -6.67 -20.74 7.18
CA PRO A 488 -5.89 -19.53 7.42
C PRO A 488 -4.40 -19.76 7.12
N GLN A 489 -3.68 -18.68 6.90
CA GLN A 489 -2.22 -18.69 6.81
C GLN A 489 -1.63 -19.08 8.18
N SER A 490 -0.54 -19.80 8.12
CA SER A 490 0.29 -20.18 9.26
C SER A 490 1.77 -20.17 8.83
N LEU A 491 2.69 -20.20 9.77
CA LEU A 491 4.12 -20.31 9.43
C LEU A 491 4.42 -21.55 8.58
N HIS A 492 3.76 -22.67 8.89
CA HIS A 492 3.97 -23.93 8.16
C HIS A 492 3.49 -23.82 6.71
N ARG A 493 2.34 -23.20 6.47
CA ARG A 493 1.86 -22.95 5.11
C ARG A 493 2.73 -21.93 4.37
N LEU A 494 3.11 -20.84 5.04
CA LEU A 494 3.94 -19.78 4.43
C LEU A 494 5.29 -20.31 3.95
N PHE A 495 5.96 -21.14 4.76
CA PHE A 495 7.28 -21.69 4.46
C PHE A 495 7.25 -23.15 3.96
N LYS A 496 6.05 -23.70 3.68
CA LYS A 496 5.84 -25.07 3.14
C LYS A 496 6.44 -26.16 4.04
N LEU A 497 6.32 -26.01 5.34
CA LEU A 497 6.80 -26.95 6.33
C LEU A 497 5.71 -28.00 6.59
N LYS A 498 5.98 -29.26 6.23
CA LYS A 498 5.03 -30.38 6.35
C LYS A 498 4.98 -31.00 7.75
N GLU A 499 5.93 -30.66 8.58
CA GLU A 499 6.05 -31.20 9.93
C GLU A 499 6.23 -30.06 10.93
N TYR A 500 5.59 -30.19 12.07
CA TYR A 500 5.79 -29.35 13.23
C TYR A 500 6.45 -30.17 14.34
N LYS A 501 7.58 -29.69 14.84
CA LYS A 501 8.25 -30.25 16.03
C LYS A 501 8.26 -29.20 17.12
N PRO A 502 7.70 -29.48 18.31
CA PRO A 502 7.68 -28.53 19.41
C PRO A 502 9.07 -27.98 19.75
N GLY A 503 9.18 -26.66 19.84
CA GLY A 503 10.45 -25.97 20.17
C GLY A 503 11.46 -25.85 19.02
N GLN A 504 11.19 -26.39 17.82
CA GLN A 504 12.07 -26.27 16.66
C GLN A 504 11.95 -24.89 15.99
N LEU A 505 13.05 -24.44 15.39
CA LEU A 505 13.05 -23.26 14.52
C LEU A 505 12.25 -23.53 13.24
N ALA A 506 11.27 -22.72 12.96
CA ALA A 506 10.51 -22.78 11.70
C ALA A 506 11.34 -22.18 10.54
N VAL A 507 12.03 -21.07 10.80
CA VAL A 507 12.92 -20.41 9.84
C VAL A 507 14.23 -20.09 10.53
N ALA A 508 15.33 -20.58 9.99
CA ALA A 508 16.67 -20.42 10.54
C ALA A 508 17.73 -20.52 9.42
N PRO A 509 18.95 -20.01 9.65
CA PRO A 509 20.09 -20.32 8.81
C PRO A 509 20.32 -21.85 8.67
N GLY A 510 20.84 -22.26 7.52
CA GLY A 510 21.02 -23.70 7.22
C GLY A 510 21.83 -24.46 8.27
N GLU A 511 22.90 -23.86 8.77
CA GLU A 511 23.76 -24.43 9.84
C GLU A 511 22.99 -24.63 11.16
N GLN A 512 22.19 -23.64 11.56
CA GLN A 512 21.37 -23.73 12.77
C GLN A 512 20.27 -24.79 12.65
N LYS A 513 19.62 -24.89 11.49
CA LYS A 513 18.66 -25.97 11.21
C LYS A 513 19.32 -27.35 11.29
N ALA A 514 20.52 -27.50 10.75
CA ALA A 514 21.25 -28.76 10.79
C ALA A 514 21.63 -29.17 12.23
N ALA A 515 22.10 -28.22 13.03
CA ALA A 515 22.41 -28.42 14.44
C ALA A 515 21.15 -28.81 15.25
N GLU A 516 20.02 -28.15 15.08
CA GLU A 516 18.77 -28.53 15.73
C GLU A 516 18.27 -29.93 15.29
N ALA A 517 18.37 -30.25 14.02
CA ALA A 517 18.01 -31.58 13.50
C ALA A 517 18.87 -32.68 14.12
N GLU A 518 20.16 -32.44 14.33
CA GLU A 518 21.07 -33.36 14.98
C GLU A 518 20.71 -33.60 16.46
N LEU A 519 20.36 -32.50 17.20
CA LEU A 519 19.88 -32.58 18.59
C LEU A 519 18.62 -33.45 18.69
N TYR A 520 17.63 -33.22 17.79
CA TYR A 520 16.43 -34.05 17.76
C TYR A 520 16.70 -35.51 17.41
N ALA A 521 17.63 -35.77 16.50
CA ALA A 521 18.03 -37.14 16.14
C ALA A 521 18.69 -37.90 17.32
N LYS A 522 19.35 -37.15 18.23
CA LYS A 522 19.92 -37.66 19.47
C LYS A 522 18.90 -37.82 20.60
N GLY A 523 17.64 -37.40 20.38
CA GLY A 523 16.60 -37.34 21.41
C GLY A 523 16.74 -36.17 22.37
N GLU A 524 17.61 -35.22 22.06
CA GLU A 524 17.77 -33.95 22.78
C GLU A 524 16.83 -32.91 22.20
N LYS A 525 16.13 -32.16 23.05
CA LYS A 525 15.35 -31.00 22.57
C LYS A 525 16.30 -29.80 22.50
N PRO A 526 16.23 -28.95 21.44
CA PRO A 526 16.97 -27.69 21.44
C PRO A 526 16.57 -26.90 22.66
N GLU A 527 17.49 -26.11 23.19
CA GLU A 527 17.25 -25.23 24.33
C GLU A 527 16.05 -24.31 23.99
N ALA A 528 14.90 -24.70 24.47
CA ALA A 528 13.66 -24.00 24.15
C ALA A 528 13.56 -22.76 25.06
N LEU A 529 13.27 -21.61 24.46
CA LEU A 529 12.90 -20.40 25.22
C LEU A 529 11.65 -20.63 26.09
N ILE A 530 10.97 -21.77 25.91
CA ILE A 530 9.73 -22.16 26.56
C ILE A 530 9.75 -23.67 26.78
N ASP A 531 9.40 -24.12 27.98
CA ASP A 531 9.08 -25.51 28.25
C ASP A 531 7.77 -25.85 27.51
N TRP A 532 7.84 -26.85 26.65
CA TRP A 532 6.70 -27.27 25.86
C TRP A 532 5.68 -28.00 26.73
N PRO A 533 4.36 -27.83 26.50
CA PRO A 533 3.32 -28.55 27.23
C PRO A 533 3.54 -30.06 27.19
N VAL A 534 3.30 -30.73 28.31
CA VAL A 534 3.54 -32.18 28.53
C VAL A 534 2.80 -33.06 27.51
N ASP A 535 1.69 -32.59 26.95
CA ASP A 535 0.86 -33.30 25.98
C ASP A 535 1.28 -33.09 24.53
N ALA A 536 2.37 -32.36 24.26
CA ALA A 536 2.84 -32.18 22.89
C ALA A 536 3.42 -33.47 22.34
N THR A 537 2.91 -33.90 21.18
CA THR A 537 3.50 -35.00 20.41
C THR A 537 4.89 -34.64 19.91
N ASP A 538 5.77 -35.62 19.71
CA ASP A 538 7.14 -35.36 19.21
C ASP A 538 7.15 -34.63 17.86
N TYR A 539 6.11 -34.81 17.08
CA TYR A 539 5.87 -34.09 15.84
C TYR A 539 4.39 -34.13 15.46
N GLU A 540 3.99 -33.19 14.58
CA GLU A 540 2.67 -33.15 13.98
C GLU A 540 2.81 -32.96 12.46
N LEU A 541 2.09 -33.78 11.68
CA LEU A 541 1.96 -33.57 10.24
C LEU A 541 1.02 -32.40 9.98
N VAL A 542 1.47 -31.44 9.19
CA VAL A 542 0.73 -30.22 8.89
C VAL A 542 0.27 -30.23 7.44
N ASP A 543 -1.02 -30.00 7.22
CA ASP A 543 -1.56 -29.77 5.89
C ASP A 543 -1.10 -28.38 5.41
N ILE A 544 -0.28 -28.37 4.36
CA ILE A 544 0.24 -27.16 3.70
C ILE A 544 -0.48 -26.84 2.40
N PHE A 545 -1.59 -27.54 2.10
CA PHE A 545 -2.34 -27.31 0.87
C PHE A 545 -2.77 -25.85 0.75
N ASN A 546 -2.46 -25.26 -0.38
CA ASN A 546 -2.83 -23.88 -0.71
C ASN A 546 -3.44 -23.85 -2.11
N TRP A 547 -4.77 -23.88 -2.18
CA TRP A 547 -5.48 -23.87 -3.44
C TRP A 547 -5.18 -22.61 -4.28
N GLN A 548 -4.78 -21.50 -3.64
CA GLN A 548 -4.41 -20.26 -4.33
C GLN A 548 -3.11 -20.46 -5.14
N GLU A 549 -2.14 -21.14 -4.57
CA GLU A 549 -0.91 -21.53 -5.29
C GLU A 549 -1.20 -22.58 -6.36
N GLU A 550 -2.13 -23.49 -6.12
CA GLU A 550 -2.52 -24.48 -7.12
C GLU A 550 -3.26 -23.84 -8.31
N ALA A 551 -4.04 -22.79 -8.03
CA ALA A 551 -4.69 -21.97 -9.06
C ALA A 551 -3.71 -21.04 -9.80
N GLU A 552 -2.48 -20.90 -9.33
CA GLU A 552 -1.48 -20.04 -9.96
C GLU A 552 -1.17 -20.54 -11.38
N GLY A 553 -1.20 -19.61 -12.34
CA GLY A 553 -1.09 -19.96 -13.76
C GLY A 553 -2.35 -20.53 -14.40
N MET A 554 -3.41 -20.84 -13.63
CA MET A 554 -4.70 -21.20 -14.18
C MET A 554 -5.53 -19.95 -14.50
N ILE A 555 -6.39 -20.06 -15.48
CA ILE A 555 -7.37 -19.06 -15.86
C ILE A 555 -8.71 -19.31 -15.17
N SER A 556 -9.36 -18.26 -14.66
CA SER A 556 -10.70 -18.37 -14.12
C SER A 556 -11.72 -18.70 -15.21
N GLN A 557 -12.89 -19.24 -14.83
CA GLN A 557 -13.98 -19.47 -15.79
C GLN A 557 -14.36 -18.17 -16.53
N MET A 558 -14.29 -17.03 -15.87
CA MET A 558 -14.56 -15.73 -16.49
C MET A 558 -13.50 -15.40 -17.54
N GLU A 559 -12.23 -15.62 -17.24
CA GLU A 559 -11.14 -15.43 -18.20
C GLU A 559 -11.22 -16.44 -19.35
N PHE A 560 -11.58 -17.69 -19.06
CA PHE A 560 -11.83 -18.70 -20.09
C PHE A 560 -12.88 -18.22 -21.12
N VAL A 561 -14.02 -17.70 -20.64
CA VAL A 561 -15.07 -17.11 -21.48
C VAL A 561 -14.54 -15.96 -22.35
N ARG A 562 -13.66 -15.16 -21.82
CA ARG A 562 -13.06 -13.99 -22.51
C ARG A 562 -12.08 -14.37 -23.61
N ARG A 563 -11.52 -15.57 -23.52
CA ARG A 563 -10.47 -16.06 -24.43
C ARG A 563 -10.99 -17.00 -25.53
N VAL A 564 -12.30 -17.18 -25.64
CA VAL A 564 -12.93 -17.96 -26.71
C VAL A 564 -14.05 -17.16 -27.41
N ASP A 565 -14.30 -17.46 -28.66
CA ASP A 565 -15.32 -16.78 -29.51
C ASP A 565 -16.75 -17.28 -29.25
N VAL A 566 -17.06 -17.70 -28.02
CA VAL A 566 -18.30 -18.34 -27.61
C VAL A 566 -19.05 -17.52 -26.56
N GLN A 567 -20.36 -17.60 -26.54
CA GLN A 567 -21.20 -16.90 -25.56
C GLN A 567 -21.03 -17.49 -24.16
N THR A 568 -21.09 -16.60 -23.16
CA THR A 568 -20.95 -16.95 -21.73
C THR A 568 -21.92 -18.06 -21.32
N GLU A 569 -23.19 -17.98 -21.77
CA GLU A 569 -24.24 -18.93 -21.43
C GLU A 569 -23.94 -20.34 -21.98
N THR A 570 -23.24 -20.43 -23.11
CA THR A 570 -22.82 -21.73 -23.67
C THR A 570 -21.74 -22.37 -22.80
N ILE A 571 -20.73 -21.59 -22.35
CA ILE A 571 -19.67 -22.07 -21.46
C ILE A 571 -20.27 -22.49 -20.12
N GLU A 572 -21.15 -21.68 -19.52
CA GLU A 572 -21.83 -22.00 -18.26
C GLU A 572 -22.66 -23.27 -18.37
N ARG A 573 -23.39 -23.43 -19.47
CA ARG A 573 -24.16 -24.65 -19.76
C ARG A 573 -23.25 -25.87 -19.89
N TYR A 574 -22.15 -25.77 -20.62
CA TYR A 574 -21.20 -26.88 -20.79
C TYR A 574 -20.51 -27.29 -19.50
N VAL A 575 -20.19 -26.32 -18.65
CA VAL A 575 -19.67 -26.59 -17.29
C VAL A 575 -20.75 -27.32 -16.44
N ARG A 576 -22.00 -26.87 -16.51
CA ARG A 576 -23.12 -27.49 -15.77
C ARG A 576 -23.45 -28.90 -16.27
N GLU A 577 -23.33 -29.14 -17.57
CA GLU A 577 -23.54 -30.44 -18.19
C GLU A 577 -22.33 -31.38 -18.09
N GLY A 578 -21.23 -30.96 -17.44
CA GLY A 578 -20.01 -31.74 -17.33
C GLY A 578 -19.23 -31.91 -18.65
N LYS A 579 -19.57 -31.17 -19.69
CA LYS A 579 -18.87 -31.16 -21.00
C LYS A 579 -17.56 -30.37 -20.90
N LEU A 580 -17.51 -29.35 -20.05
CA LEU A 580 -16.32 -28.63 -19.65
C LEU A 580 -16.07 -28.94 -18.16
N VAL A 581 -15.00 -29.65 -17.88
CA VAL A 581 -14.61 -29.98 -16.51
C VAL A 581 -13.51 -29.04 -16.07
N PRO A 582 -13.74 -28.20 -15.06
CA PRO A 582 -12.69 -27.37 -14.50
C PRO A 582 -11.56 -28.21 -13.91
N ASP A 583 -10.33 -27.75 -14.02
CA ASP A 583 -9.15 -28.41 -13.43
C ASP A 583 -9.10 -28.23 -11.90
N LEU A 584 -9.63 -27.09 -11.40
CA LEU A 584 -9.78 -26.84 -9.98
C LEU A 584 -11.16 -26.17 -9.72
N VAL A 585 -11.86 -26.70 -8.71
CA VAL A 585 -13.13 -26.15 -8.23
C VAL A 585 -12.98 -25.80 -6.75
N VAL A 586 -13.15 -24.51 -6.43
CA VAL A 586 -13.02 -23.98 -5.07
C VAL A 586 -14.40 -23.57 -4.56
N PRO A 587 -14.98 -24.26 -3.57
CA PRO A 587 -16.25 -23.86 -2.96
C PRO A 587 -16.03 -22.66 -2.03
N MET A 588 -16.68 -21.53 -2.34
CA MET A 588 -16.56 -20.28 -1.59
C MET A 588 -17.71 -20.07 -0.60
N SER A 589 -18.85 -20.66 -0.88
CA SER A 589 -20.03 -20.68 -0.02
C SER A 589 -20.98 -21.79 -0.48
N GLU A 590 -22.06 -22.02 0.27
CA GLU A 590 -23.09 -23.02 -0.04
C GLU A 590 -23.63 -22.95 -1.48
N HIS A 591 -23.62 -21.75 -2.10
CA HIS A 591 -24.17 -21.51 -3.44
C HIS A 591 -23.16 -20.93 -4.43
N ARG A 592 -21.89 -20.76 -4.06
CA ARG A 592 -20.90 -20.10 -4.91
C ARG A 592 -19.63 -20.93 -4.97
N THR A 593 -19.20 -21.23 -6.20
CA THR A 593 -17.92 -21.89 -6.48
C THR A 593 -17.11 -21.05 -7.46
N PHE A 594 -15.80 -20.98 -7.29
CA PHE A 594 -14.88 -20.55 -8.32
C PHE A 594 -14.33 -21.77 -9.08
N LYS A 595 -14.16 -21.60 -10.37
CA LYS A 595 -13.70 -22.66 -11.27
C LYS A 595 -12.52 -22.13 -12.05
N TYR A 596 -11.48 -22.93 -12.11
CA TYR A 596 -10.22 -22.61 -12.78
C TYR A 596 -9.90 -23.68 -13.81
N PHE A 597 -9.24 -23.26 -14.89
CA PHE A 597 -8.83 -24.10 -15.98
C PHE A 597 -7.34 -23.89 -16.26
N LYS A 598 -6.64 -24.95 -16.60
CA LYS A 598 -5.27 -24.86 -17.13
C LYS A 598 -5.29 -24.32 -18.55
N GLU A 599 -4.17 -23.76 -18.98
CA GLU A 599 -4.01 -23.29 -20.36
C GLU A 599 -4.20 -24.42 -21.37
N GLU A 600 -3.70 -25.62 -21.07
CA GLU A 600 -3.87 -26.80 -21.88
C GLU A 600 -5.33 -27.24 -21.99
N SER A 601 -6.12 -27.05 -20.93
CA SER A 601 -7.55 -27.35 -20.92
C SER A 601 -8.32 -26.38 -21.83
N LEU A 602 -7.95 -25.09 -21.85
CA LEU A 602 -8.50 -24.14 -22.81
C LEU A 602 -8.25 -24.58 -24.25
N GLN A 603 -7.00 -24.94 -24.58
CA GLN A 603 -6.64 -25.40 -25.93
C GLN A 603 -7.36 -26.67 -26.30
N LYS A 604 -7.39 -27.66 -25.40
CA LYS A 604 -8.11 -28.92 -25.58
C LYS A 604 -9.58 -28.69 -25.93
N TYR A 605 -10.27 -27.89 -25.15
CA TYR A 605 -11.70 -27.65 -25.37
C TYR A 605 -11.97 -26.79 -26.60
N ALA A 606 -11.11 -25.82 -26.91
CA ALA A 606 -11.20 -25.04 -28.12
C ALA A 606 -11.12 -25.94 -29.37
N VAL A 607 -10.18 -26.88 -29.41
CA VAL A 607 -10.07 -27.87 -30.52
C VAL A 607 -11.29 -28.79 -30.53
N GLN A 608 -11.70 -29.34 -29.39
CA GLN A 608 -12.80 -30.29 -29.27
C GLN A 608 -14.13 -29.73 -29.77
N TYR A 609 -14.37 -28.45 -29.52
CA TYR A 609 -15.64 -27.79 -29.89
C TYR A 609 -15.54 -26.85 -31.10
N GLY A 610 -14.36 -26.76 -31.73
CA GLY A 610 -14.13 -25.90 -32.89
C GLY A 610 -14.16 -24.40 -32.59
N TRP A 611 -13.80 -24.01 -31.32
CA TRP A 611 -13.78 -22.60 -30.92
C TRP A 611 -12.48 -21.93 -31.32
N LYS A 612 -12.54 -20.65 -31.65
CA LYS A 612 -11.36 -19.84 -31.90
C LYS A 612 -10.85 -19.26 -30.58
N ILE A 613 -9.56 -19.45 -30.31
CA ILE A 613 -8.90 -18.81 -29.15
C ILE A 613 -8.56 -17.37 -29.57
N ILE A 614 -8.95 -16.43 -28.72
CA ILE A 614 -8.65 -15.01 -28.85
C ILE A 614 -7.30 -14.75 -28.20
N ASN A 615 -6.35 -14.25 -28.96
CA ASN A 615 -4.99 -13.86 -28.54
C ASN A 615 -4.58 -12.56 -29.24
N ASP A 616 -3.44 -12.00 -28.87
CA ASP A 616 -2.98 -10.71 -29.40
C ASP A 616 -2.77 -10.69 -30.91
N SER A 617 -2.43 -11.83 -31.53
CA SER A 617 -2.19 -11.91 -32.98
C SER A 617 -3.47 -11.88 -33.81
N ASN A 618 -4.60 -12.39 -33.29
CA ASN A 618 -5.88 -12.45 -34.03
C ASN A 618 -6.94 -11.49 -33.47
N ARG A 619 -6.66 -10.79 -32.37
CA ARG A 619 -7.60 -9.95 -31.64
C ARG A 619 -8.19 -8.84 -32.51
N LYS A 620 -7.37 -8.21 -33.35
CA LYS A 620 -7.84 -7.20 -34.32
C LYS A 620 -8.85 -7.79 -35.32
N ASP A 621 -8.56 -8.97 -35.90
CA ASP A 621 -9.43 -9.60 -36.89
C ASP A 621 -10.73 -10.04 -36.24
N MET A 622 -10.69 -10.58 -35.04
CA MET A 622 -11.86 -10.90 -34.23
C MET A 622 -12.70 -9.65 -33.93
N PHE A 623 -12.07 -8.53 -33.61
CA PHE A 623 -12.78 -7.26 -33.42
C PHE A 623 -13.48 -6.81 -34.70
N MET A 624 -12.81 -6.85 -35.85
CA MET A 624 -13.38 -6.52 -37.14
C MET A 624 -14.55 -7.44 -37.50
N ASP A 625 -14.41 -8.74 -37.22
CA ASP A 625 -15.50 -9.72 -37.47
C ASP A 625 -16.72 -9.45 -36.56
N MET A 626 -16.49 -9.09 -35.28
CA MET A 626 -17.57 -8.64 -34.37
C MET A 626 -18.32 -7.42 -34.92
N ILE A 627 -17.60 -6.46 -35.51
CA ILE A 627 -18.19 -5.27 -36.10
C ILE A 627 -19.01 -5.65 -37.35
N ARG A 628 -18.48 -6.50 -38.24
CA ARG A 628 -19.17 -6.97 -39.44
C ARG A 628 -20.43 -7.79 -39.15
N GLN A 629 -20.33 -8.67 -38.14
CA GLN A 629 -21.42 -9.57 -37.72
C GLN A 629 -22.34 -8.96 -36.67
N MET A 630 -22.15 -7.69 -36.33
CA MET A 630 -22.86 -6.99 -35.25
C MET A 630 -24.37 -7.23 -35.32
N ASP A 631 -24.90 -7.93 -34.33
CA ASP A 631 -26.33 -8.14 -34.17
C ASP A 631 -26.97 -6.95 -33.45
N MET A 632 -28.15 -6.52 -33.95
CA MET A 632 -28.74 -5.25 -33.56
C MET A 632 -30.15 -5.41 -33.01
N SER A 633 -30.28 -5.46 -31.68
CA SER A 633 -31.57 -5.26 -31.01
C SER A 633 -31.99 -3.79 -30.98
N TYR A 634 -31.02 -2.89 -30.90
CA TYR A 634 -31.10 -1.43 -30.92
C TYR A 634 -29.94 -0.86 -31.76
N SER A 635 -30.05 0.40 -32.18
CA SER A 635 -28.99 1.08 -32.95
C SER A 635 -27.73 1.45 -32.10
N TYR A 636 -27.65 1.06 -30.83
CA TYR A 636 -26.65 1.53 -29.89
C TYR A 636 -25.23 1.09 -30.20
N LYS A 637 -25.00 -0.16 -30.63
CA LYS A 637 -23.66 -0.69 -30.92
C LYS A 637 -22.95 0.07 -32.04
N PRO A 638 -23.56 0.30 -33.23
CA PRO A 638 -22.89 1.10 -34.24
C PRO A 638 -22.73 2.57 -33.85
N VAL A 639 -23.65 3.15 -33.08
CA VAL A 639 -23.47 4.53 -32.55
C VAL A 639 -22.28 4.60 -31.61
N LEU A 640 -22.10 3.59 -30.73
CA LEU A 640 -20.91 3.50 -29.84
C LEU A 640 -19.62 3.39 -30.64
N MET A 641 -19.58 2.52 -31.65
CA MET A 641 -18.38 2.34 -32.50
C MET A 641 -18.02 3.62 -33.22
N LYS A 642 -19.02 4.35 -33.75
CA LYS A 642 -18.77 5.65 -34.38
C LYS A 642 -18.22 6.67 -33.41
N ALA A 643 -18.78 6.78 -32.20
CA ALA A 643 -18.25 7.69 -31.17
C ALA A 643 -16.78 7.40 -30.90
N ILE A 644 -16.45 6.13 -30.70
CA ILE A 644 -15.06 5.71 -30.37
C ILE A 644 -14.14 5.99 -31.58
N MET A 645 -14.50 5.58 -32.79
CA MET A 645 -13.62 5.74 -33.95
C MET A 645 -13.38 7.20 -34.34
N LEU A 646 -14.33 8.09 -34.06
CA LEU A 646 -14.26 9.51 -34.42
C LEU A 646 -13.54 10.36 -33.37
N TYR A 647 -13.63 10.01 -32.06
CA TYR A 647 -13.21 10.88 -30.98
C TYR A 647 -12.18 10.28 -30.02
N ALA A 648 -11.81 9.00 -30.18
CA ALA A 648 -10.75 8.41 -29.35
C ALA A 648 -9.39 9.02 -29.67
N ASP A 649 -8.58 9.18 -28.62
CA ASP A 649 -7.20 9.67 -28.71
C ASP A 649 -6.27 8.67 -29.43
N GLU A 650 -4.99 9.04 -29.52
CA GLU A 650 -3.95 8.20 -30.14
C GLU A 650 -3.80 6.83 -29.47
N LYS A 651 -4.20 6.70 -28.21
CA LYS A 651 -4.18 5.45 -27.42
C LYS A 651 -5.51 4.70 -27.41
N GLY A 652 -6.49 5.13 -28.21
CA GLY A 652 -7.80 4.50 -28.27
C GLY A 652 -8.72 4.79 -27.09
N ARG A 653 -8.50 5.91 -26.39
CA ARG A 653 -9.26 6.31 -25.20
C ARG A 653 -10.22 7.45 -25.53
N ILE A 654 -11.43 7.38 -25.01
CA ILE A 654 -12.45 8.43 -25.11
C ILE A 654 -13.09 8.62 -23.73
N LYS A 655 -13.38 9.86 -23.34
CA LYS A 655 -14.14 10.11 -22.12
C LYS A 655 -15.57 9.59 -22.27
N LEU A 656 -16.09 8.99 -21.22
CA LEU A 656 -17.47 8.47 -21.23
C LEU A 656 -18.49 9.59 -21.45
N ASP A 657 -18.22 10.78 -20.92
CA ASP A 657 -19.04 11.98 -21.15
C ASP A 657 -19.11 12.34 -22.64
N ASP A 658 -18.00 12.23 -23.37
CA ASP A 658 -17.97 12.48 -24.82
C ASP A 658 -18.77 11.44 -25.60
N VAL A 659 -18.75 10.17 -25.14
CA VAL A 659 -19.61 9.11 -25.69
C VAL A 659 -21.07 9.44 -25.46
N VAL A 660 -21.44 9.84 -24.24
CA VAL A 660 -22.81 10.25 -23.88
C VAL A 660 -23.26 11.46 -24.72
N ALA A 661 -22.40 12.46 -24.85
CA ALA A 661 -22.67 13.64 -25.67
C ALA A 661 -22.90 13.29 -27.14
N TYR A 662 -22.09 12.34 -27.70
CA TYR A 662 -22.29 11.86 -29.07
C TYR A 662 -23.61 11.12 -29.24
N PHE A 663 -23.99 10.24 -28.31
CA PHE A 663 -25.28 9.55 -28.32
C PHE A 663 -26.44 10.56 -28.31
N ARG A 664 -26.37 11.54 -27.42
CA ARG A 664 -27.35 12.61 -27.33
C ARG A 664 -27.47 13.36 -28.66
N SER A 665 -26.36 13.85 -29.18
CA SER A 665 -26.33 14.59 -30.45
C SER A 665 -26.86 13.75 -31.61
N TYR A 666 -26.52 12.47 -31.65
CA TYR A 666 -27.00 11.57 -32.72
C TYR A 666 -28.53 11.40 -32.71
N TYR A 667 -29.12 11.07 -31.55
CA TYR A 667 -30.56 10.81 -31.47
C TYR A 667 -31.40 12.09 -31.46
N GLU A 668 -30.93 13.18 -30.90
CA GLU A 668 -31.60 14.49 -31.00
C GLU A 668 -31.54 15.05 -32.40
N GLY A 669 -30.43 14.89 -33.09
CA GLY A 669 -30.31 15.26 -34.51
C GLY A 669 -31.33 14.52 -35.39
N ARG A 670 -31.52 13.20 -35.17
CA ARG A 670 -32.54 12.43 -35.87
C ARG A 670 -33.97 12.91 -35.55
N ARG A 671 -34.24 13.23 -34.29
CA ARG A 671 -35.54 13.78 -33.85
C ARG A 671 -35.82 15.12 -34.50
N ALA A 672 -34.83 16.03 -34.50
CA ALA A 672 -34.98 17.34 -35.16
C ALA A 672 -35.20 17.25 -36.66
N ALA A 673 -34.63 16.21 -37.32
CA ALA A 673 -34.82 15.94 -38.74
C ALA A 673 -36.11 15.17 -39.06
N GLY A 674 -36.96 14.90 -38.07
CA GLY A 674 -38.21 14.13 -38.28
C GLY A 674 -37.99 12.66 -38.66
N LEU A 675 -36.79 12.12 -38.42
CA LEU A 675 -36.41 10.73 -38.73
C LEU A 675 -36.74 9.80 -37.57
N PRO A 676 -36.97 8.51 -37.80
CA PRO A 676 -37.11 7.52 -36.73
C PRO A 676 -35.92 7.56 -35.79
N VAL A 677 -36.17 7.73 -34.48
CA VAL A 677 -35.10 7.89 -33.47
C VAL A 677 -34.64 6.53 -32.96
N GLU A 678 -35.55 5.70 -32.44
CA GLU A 678 -35.29 4.35 -31.94
C GLU A 678 -36.62 3.64 -31.63
N LYS A 679 -36.61 2.37 -31.24
CA LYS A 679 -37.79 1.65 -30.75
C LYS A 679 -38.42 2.35 -29.56
N LYS A 680 -39.75 2.35 -29.44
CA LYS A 680 -40.54 3.06 -28.42
C LYS A 680 -40.11 2.81 -26.98
N ASN A 681 -39.53 1.66 -26.67
CA ASN A 681 -39.07 1.31 -25.31
C ASN A 681 -37.70 1.90 -24.97
N SER A 682 -36.97 2.44 -25.92
CA SER A 682 -35.67 3.07 -25.73
C SER A 682 -35.80 4.39 -24.97
N ILE A 683 -34.86 4.68 -24.06
CA ILE A 683 -34.76 5.99 -23.40
C ILE A 683 -34.52 7.09 -24.44
N PHE A 684 -33.72 6.80 -25.47
CA PHE A 684 -33.41 7.75 -26.54
C PHE A 684 -34.65 8.08 -27.41
N ALA A 685 -35.56 7.12 -27.59
CA ALA A 685 -36.83 7.37 -28.28
C ALA A 685 -37.77 8.26 -27.43
N LYS A 686 -37.85 7.99 -26.12
CA LYS A 686 -38.72 8.75 -25.21
C LYS A 686 -38.27 10.19 -25.02
N GLY A 687 -36.96 10.46 -25.02
CA GLY A 687 -36.41 11.77 -24.74
C GLY A 687 -36.47 12.14 -23.23
N GLY A 688 -35.93 13.29 -22.86
CA GLY A 688 -35.96 13.79 -21.47
C GLY A 688 -35.08 13.03 -20.47
N TYR A 689 -34.19 12.17 -20.94
CA TYR A 689 -33.25 11.39 -20.11
C TYR A 689 -32.08 12.26 -19.64
N THR A 690 -31.58 11.96 -18.46
CA THR A 690 -30.38 12.57 -17.89
C THR A 690 -29.11 11.90 -18.45
N ASP A 691 -27.95 12.58 -18.33
CA ASP A 691 -26.66 11.99 -18.76
C ASP A 691 -26.33 10.72 -18.01
N LYS A 692 -26.65 10.63 -16.71
CA LYS A 692 -26.48 9.41 -15.90
C LYS A 692 -27.36 8.24 -16.38
N GLU A 693 -28.54 8.52 -16.87
CA GLU A 693 -29.42 7.47 -17.44
C GLU A 693 -28.89 6.99 -18.80
N ALA A 694 -28.40 7.93 -19.63
CA ALA A 694 -27.75 7.60 -20.89
C ALA A 694 -26.47 6.78 -20.66
N GLU A 695 -25.59 7.21 -19.74
CA GLU A 695 -24.39 6.50 -19.31
C GLU A 695 -24.70 5.05 -18.90
N ARG A 696 -25.65 4.88 -17.97
CA ARG A 696 -26.07 3.55 -17.49
C ARG A 696 -26.57 2.67 -18.62
N ASN A 697 -27.36 3.23 -19.54
CA ASN A 697 -27.87 2.50 -20.69
C ASN A 697 -26.75 2.08 -21.65
N ILE A 698 -25.82 2.99 -21.96
CA ILE A 698 -24.67 2.74 -22.84
C ILE A 698 -23.80 1.63 -22.27
N LEU A 699 -23.44 1.71 -20.98
CA LEU A 699 -22.60 0.71 -20.34
C LEU A 699 -23.28 -0.65 -20.19
N SER A 700 -24.60 -0.69 -19.97
CA SER A 700 -25.31 -1.95 -19.74
C SER A 700 -25.61 -2.72 -21.02
N ASN A 701 -25.77 -2.06 -22.17
CA ASN A 701 -26.24 -2.73 -23.39
C ASN A 701 -25.23 -2.68 -24.53
N PRO A 702 -24.86 -1.54 -25.20
CA PRO A 702 -23.92 -1.68 -26.31
C PRO A 702 -22.50 -2.02 -25.84
N PHE A 703 -22.07 -1.46 -24.72
CA PHE A 703 -20.70 -1.58 -24.21
C PHE A 703 -20.41 -2.97 -23.65
N LYS A 704 -21.32 -3.50 -22.83
CA LYS A 704 -21.14 -4.76 -22.09
C LYS A 704 -20.67 -5.92 -22.95
N ARG A 705 -21.20 -6.08 -24.16
CA ARG A 705 -20.80 -7.15 -25.05
C ARG A 705 -19.34 -7.06 -25.52
N PHE A 706 -18.86 -5.85 -25.78
CA PHE A 706 -17.45 -5.63 -26.16
C PHE A 706 -16.52 -5.73 -24.95
N GLU A 707 -17.00 -5.35 -23.77
CA GLU A 707 -16.27 -5.50 -22.51
C GLU A 707 -16.11 -6.98 -22.14
N ASP A 708 -17.17 -7.78 -22.24
CA ASP A 708 -17.13 -9.22 -21.95
C ASP A 708 -16.10 -9.97 -22.81
N MET A 709 -15.84 -9.49 -24.02
CA MET A 709 -14.83 -10.03 -24.93
C MET A 709 -13.48 -9.29 -24.83
N GLN A 710 -13.30 -8.43 -23.85
CA GLN A 710 -12.11 -7.59 -23.65
C GLN A 710 -11.70 -6.71 -24.83
N MET A 711 -12.63 -6.42 -25.73
CA MET A 711 -12.39 -5.53 -26.87
C MET A 711 -12.50 -4.05 -26.50
N LEU A 712 -13.31 -3.75 -25.48
CA LEU A 712 -13.43 -2.44 -24.85
C LEU A 712 -13.24 -2.59 -23.35
N ARG A 713 -12.65 -1.57 -22.71
CA ARG A 713 -12.49 -1.47 -21.27
C ARG A 713 -13.07 -0.15 -20.76
N HIS A 714 -13.85 -0.20 -19.68
CA HIS A 714 -14.30 0.99 -18.95
C HIS A 714 -13.54 1.12 -17.64
N THR A 715 -12.80 2.20 -17.48
CA THR A 715 -12.13 2.55 -16.22
C THR A 715 -12.99 3.55 -15.48
N LYS A 716 -13.80 3.06 -14.53
CA LYS A 716 -14.79 3.86 -13.77
C LYS A 716 -14.19 5.08 -13.10
N THR A 717 -13.02 4.92 -12.48
CA THR A 717 -12.31 6.01 -11.75
C THR A 717 -11.83 7.13 -12.67
N LEU A 718 -11.62 6.83 -13.95
CA LEU A 718 -11.20 7.81 -14.96
C LEU A 718 -12.38 8.34 -15.79
N GLY A 719 -13.53 7.67 -15.75
CA GLY A 719 -14.60 7.93 -16.70
C GLY A 719 -14.17 7.75 -18.16
N ILE A 720 -13.30 6.75 -18.44
CA ILE A 720 -12.72 6.54 -19.78
C ILE A 720 -13.13 5.17 -20.31
N VAL A 721 -13.57 5.16 -21.55
CA VAL A 721 -13.70 3.97 -22.40
C VAL A 721 -12.45 3.85 -23.25
N GLN A 722 -11.84 2.68 -23.30
CA GLN A 722 -10.64 2.40 -24.08
C GLN A 722 -10.85 1.16 -24.94
N VAL A 723 -10.43 1.23 -26.20
CA VAL A 723 -10.28 0.06 -27.06
C VAL A 723 -9.07 -0.75 -26.61
N ASP A 724 -9.15 -2.07 -26.67
CA ASP A 724 -8.03 -2.95 -26.38
C ASP A 724 -6.76 -2.49 -27.13
N GLU A 725 -5.64 -2.45 -26.42
CA GLU A 725 -4.41 -1.87 -26.92
C GLU A 725 -3.86 -2.66 -28.13
N ALA A 726 -3.97 -3.99 -28.10
CA ALA A 726 -3.53 -4.83 -29.21
C ALA A 726 -4.41 -4.62 -30.46
N VAL A 727 -5.71 -4.36 -30.27
CA VAL A 727 -6.61 -3.98 -31.37
C VAL A 727 -6.23 -2.61 -31.90
N TRP A 728 -6.13 -1.60 -31.03
CA TRP A 728 -5.95 -0.21 -31.45
C TRP A 728 -4.63 0.05 -32.13
N LYS A 729 -3.54 -0.53 -31.62
CA LYS A 729 -2.17 -0.41 -32.18
C LYS A 729 -2.09 -0.94 -33.62
N HIS A 730 -2.87 -1.98 -33.93
CA HIS A 730 -2.88 -2.61 -35.26
C HIS A 730 -4.03 -2.11 -36.18
N LEU A 731 -4.86 -1.18 -35.68
CA LEU A 731 -5.96 -0.62 -36.44
C LEU A 731 -5.50 0.61 -37.23
N SER A 732 -5.33 0.46 -38.54
CA SER A 732 -4.91 1.57 -39.41
C SER A 732 -6.01 2.65 -39.55
N LYS A 733 -5.68 3.81 -40.13
CA LYS A 733 -6.67 4.86 -40.43
C LYS A 733 -7.79 4.36 -41.34
N GLU A 734 -7.42 3.54 -42.32
CA GLU A 734 -8.35 2.90 -43.24
C GLU A 734 -9.27 1.91 -42.49
N GLY A 735 -8.72 1.14 -41.54
CA GLY A 735 -9.51 0.22 -40.71
C GLY A 735 -10.51 0.96 -39.82
N LYS A 736 -10.13 2.11 -39.26
CA LYS A 736 -11.04 2.98 -38.48
C LYS A 736 -12.16 3.53 -39.38
N ALA A 737 -11.82 3.99 -40.58
CA ALA A 737 -12.81 4.46 -41.58
C ALA A 737 -13.74 3.33 -42.02
N GLU A 738 -13.24 2.10 -42.20
CA GLU A 738 -14.03 0.93 -42.48
C GLU A 738 -15.08 0.64 -41.39
N ILE A 739 -14.68 0.72 -40.11
CA ILE A 739 -15.61 0.53 -38.98
C ILE A 739 -16.72 1.58 -38.99
N VAL A 740 -16.39 2.84 -39.26
CA VAL A 740 -17.39 3.92 -39.37
C VAL A 740 -18.35 3.62 -40.52
N LYS A 741 -17.84 3.21 -41.70
CA LYS A 741 -18.64 2.86 -42.86
C LYS A 741 -19.57 1.68 -42.55
N ILE A 742 -19.07 0.58 -41.99
CA ILE A 742 -19.89 -0.57 -41.60
C ILE A 742 -20.98 -0.13 -40.60
N SER A 743 -20.62 0.73 -39.65
CA SER A 743 -21.58 1.25 -38.67
C SER A 743 -22.71 2.06 -39.36
N ASP A 744 -22.39 2.89 -40.35
CA ASP A 744 -23.37 3.66 -41.12
C ASP A 744 -24.28 2.77 -41.97
N GLU A 745 -23.74 1.76 -42.63
CA GLU A 745 -24.49 0.77 -43.36
C GLU A 745 -25.48 0.02 -42.44
N LYS A 746 -25.01 -0.43 -41.28
CA LYS A 746 -25.84 -1.08 -40.24
C LYS A 746 -26.95 -0.17 -39.73
N LEU A 747 -26.65 1.10 -39.47
CA LEU A 747 -27.63 2.09 -39.03
C LEU A 747 -28.68 2.34 -40.10
N THR A 748 -28.28 2.51 -41.36
CA THR A 748 -29.19 2.68 -42.50
C THR A 748 -30.12 1.48 -42.62
N GLN A 749 -29.58 0.27 -42.59
CA GLN A 749 -30.35 -0.97 -42.65
C GLN A 749 -31.28 -1.14 -41.46
N TYR A 750 -30.84 -0.73 -40.26
CA TYR A 750 -31.65 -0.81 -39.03
C TYR A 750 -32.87 0.13 -39.13
N PHE A 751 -32.62 1.41 -39.44
CA PHE A 751 -33.69 2.40 -39.48
C PHE A 751 -34.66 2.24 -40.64
N SER A 752 -34.25 1.57 -41.70
CA SER A 752 -35.20 1.20 -42.81
C SER A 752 -36.27 0.20 -42.34
N ARG A 753 -36.03 -0.54 -41.26
CA ARG A 753 -36.94 -1.52 -40.67
C ARG A 753 -37.80 -0.97 -39.53
N ILE A 754 -37.52 0.22 -39.04
CA ILE A 754 -38.29 0.88 -37.97
C ILE A 754 -39.27 1.84 -38.67
N LYS A 755 -40.55 1.53 -38.52
CA LYS A 755 -41.65 2.38 -39.01
C LYS A 755 -42.06 3.38 -37.93
#